data_d4c01982b47522e7cdd99041d807f8f7
#
_entry.id   d4c01982b47522e7cdd99041d807f8f7
#
_cell.length_a   1.000
_cell.length_b   1.000
_cell.length_c   1.000
_cell.angle_alpha   90.00
_cell.angle_beta   90.00
_cell.angle_gamma   90.00
#
_symmetry.space_group_name_H-M   'P 1'
#
loop_
_entity.id
_entity.type
_entity.pdbx_description
1 polymer ?
#
loop_
_entity_poly.entity_id
_entity_poly.type
_entity_poly.pdbx_seq_one_letter_code
_entity_poly.pdbx_strand_id
1 'polypeptide(L)'
;MPSIRNKRASVAILSGVIVLMVGLSGCSKNQTSEKLLADAKQYQQKGDSKAAVIQLKNVLQKDPDNKDARYLLGTIYNQVGDPVSAEKELRKAVSLGFNQNTAIPDLAKALLAQGQFQKMLDETGSDSKLKVDSNISALRGNAFLGLGKKMEAKEAFEFALKSSPDFPDALIGLAKLAASERDMDAANRFADAATGKNPNYAQAWLFRGDLLRIQGKVDEALAAYTQTIKIEPDNSAALIVKANVEISMKKFVEAKQDIDAAKKLAPTSMLVFYSQGLLDYTQNNYPVALESMQQVEKIAPDYMPGVLLTGAIQYALGATAQAERYLKKYIESNPGNVYAQKLMVGVLMKKGQPERAVELLEPLLKSESDDSQLYALAGEAYMQSKNFVKATEYFEKASTLVPKSAEYHTALGMSKLGQGDNSRAIIELEKAADLDVKSSKAGVLLVMTHLRLKEFDKAMAAAIVAEKDNPNNPLIQNLKGGIYLSKNDIANARISFEKAVALQPTYFPAVSNLARIDMQEKKPDAAKKRFEIVLEKDKKNLQAMTALASLAVAKGNNEEAKTWLERANSENPESLPVTQLLAQQYGRMGDKQKALVLARKAQISNPKIPGFMEMLAQIQMSLGDKQGAFDSYGKFAAMLPESPLAQYKVAAAQMALGNEPAAIEALKKTLRIDAKFIDAQLALSALLAKKGNFDDALAISRQIQKQDEKSPLGFVQEGDILLAQKKTTLAIQSYERAFKLAKGGQLVTKIHRALILDGKSKEADIRLLQWLKEHPEDNNVRMYFAMYSLSTQKTKQAGIDQLHTILKNDANNVAALNNLAWAYSEDKDPKSLEYAEKAYKIAGDNPAIMDTLGWILVERGNIARGLPLIQKAIAQMPETIEVRYHLAVGLMKSGDKVKAKKEFEQILATNKDFAKKEEVLTMLKQL
;
A
#
# COMPACT_ATOMS: atom_id res chain seq x y z
N MET A 1 34.29 -5.61 -35.60
CA MET A 1 35.21 -6.74 -35.93
C MET A 1 36.50 -6.57 -35.17
N PRO A 2 37.00 -7.63 -34.51
CA PRO A 2 36.71 -9.00 -34.74
C PRO A 2 36.14 -9.76 -33.55
N SER A 3 35.47 -10.82 -33.89
CA SER A 3 34.99 -11.97 -33.17
C SER A 3 36.02 -12.68 -32.29
N ILE A 4 35.63 -13.15 -31.10
CA ILE A 4 36.21 -14.36 -30.52
C ILE A 4 35.08 -15.27 -30.04
N ARG A 5 35.16 -16.47 -30.55
CA ARG A 5 34.32 -17.65 -30.42
C ARG A 5 34.28 -18.22 -28.98
N ASN A 6 33.11 -18.70 -28.64
CA ASN A 6 32.77 -19.81 -27.73
C ASN A 6 33.94 -20.75 -27.33
N LYS A 7 34.07 -20.96 -26.02
CA LYS A 7 34.42 -22.27 -25.46
C LYS A 7 33.50 -22.56 -24.27
N ARG A 8 32.57 -23.46 -24.50
CA ARG A 8 31.91 -24.21 -23.41
C ARG A 8 32.99 -25.08 -22.76
N ALA A 9 33.28 -24.79 -21.49
CA ALA A 9 34.01 -25.71 -20.62
C ALA A 9 32.98 -26.40 -19.75
N SER A 10 32.72 -27.65 -20.07
CA SER A 10 32.01 -28.61 -19.23
C SER A 10 32.94 -28.92 -18.04
N VAL A 11 32.63 -28.44 -16.85
CA VAL A 11 33.25 -28.89 -15.61
C VAL A 11 32.50 -30.14 -15.15
N ALA A 12 33.02 -31.27 -15.47
CA ALA A 12 32.65 -32.54 -14.85
C ALA A 12 33.21 -32.52 -13.40
N ILE A 13 32.31 -32.39 -12.44
CA ILE A 13 32.66 -32.61 -11.03
C ILE A 13 32.81 -34.12 -10.85
N LEU A 14 34.05 -34.57 -10.79
CA LEU A 14 34.42 -35.90 -10.32
C LEU A 14 34.15 -35.92 -8.82
N SER A 15 33.01 -36.52 -8.39
CA SER A 15 32.75 -36.89 -7.02
C SER A 15 33.70 -38.07 -6.68
N GLY A 16 34.81 -37.73 -6.06
CA GLY A 16 35.70 -38.73 -5.45
C GLY A 16 35.01 -39.40 -4.25
N VAL A 17 34.39 -40.53 -4.48
CA VAL A 17 33.99 -41.48 -3.41
C VAL A 17 35.26 -42.06 -2.85
N ILE A 18 35.74 -41.54 -1.72
CA ILE A 18 36.72 -42.23 -0.90
C ILE A 18 35.96 -43.35 -0.20
N VAL A 19 35.99 -44.51 -0.81
CA VAL A 19 35.61 -45.76 -0.15
C VAL A 19 36.73 -46.10 0.84
N LEU A 20 36.52 -45.79 2.09
CA LEU A 20 37.30 -46.40 3.17
C LEU A 20 36.84 -47.86 3.26
N MET A 21 37.53 -48.72 2.54
CA MET A 21 37.47 -50.16 2.80
C MET A 21 38.17 -50.44 4.13
N VAL A 22 37.42 -50.36 5.23
CA VAL A 22 37.77 -51.11 6.43
C VAL A 22 37.23 -52.51 6.19
N GLY A 23 38.16 -53.44 6.02
CA GLY A 23 37.87 -54.84 5.84
C GLY A 23 37.08 -55.38 7.04
N LEU A 24 35.83 -55.63 6.85
CA LEU A 24 35.07 -56.60 7.58
C LEU A 24 34.71 -57.71 6.59
N SER A 25 35.67 -58.60 6.41
CA SER A 25 35.40 -59.97 5.93
C SER A 25 34.56 -60.65 6.98
N GLY A 26 33.26 -60.37 7.00
CA GLY A 26 32.26 -61.07 7.77
C GLY A 26 31.22 -61.64 6.80
N CYS A 27 31.36 -62.88 6.50
CA CYS A 27 30.45 -63.71 5.71
C CYS A 27 29.01 -63.51 6.17
N SER A 28 28.18 -62.71 5.45
CA SER A 28 26.73 -62.73 5.59
C SER A 28 26.02 -63.50 4.45
N LYS A 29 26.64 -64.53 3.97
CA LYS A 29 25.98 -65.56 3.17
C LYS A 29 25.49 -66.63 4.12
N ASN A 30 24.16 -66.62 4.44
CA ASN A 30 23.35 -67.61 5.17
C ASN A 30 23.02 -67.28 6.64
N GLN A 31 22.65 -66.01 6.96
CA GLN A 31 21.84 -65.85 8.17
C GLN A 31 20.46 -66.46 7.86
N THR A 32 20.00 -67.44 8.70
CA THR A 32 18.64 -67.99 8.57
C THR A 32 17.59 -66.93 8.93
N SER A 33 16.37 -67.06 8.40
CA SER A 33 15.26 -66.16 8.75
C SER A 33 15.03 -66.11 10.26
N GLU A 34 15.27 -67.18 11.00
CA GLU A 34 15.14 -67.30 12.46
C GLU A 34 16.20 -66.42 13.17
N LYS A 35 17.47 -66.37 12.71
CA LYS A 35 18.50 -65.55 13.27
C LYS A 35 18.25 -64.07 13.03
N LEU A 36 17.84 -63.70 11.82
CA LEU A 36 17.45 -62.33 11.50
C LEU A 36 16.25 -61.86 12.34
N LEU A 37 15.27 -62.74 12.59
CA LEU A 37 14.14 -62.46 13.47
C LEU A 37 14.57 -62.25 14.93
N ALA A 38 15.50 -63.08 15.41
CA ALA A 38 16.09 -62.93 16.76
C ALA A 38 16.86 -61.63 16.90
N ASP A 39 17.67 -61.26 15.89
CA ASP A 39 18.40 -60.02 15.86
C ASP A 39 17.43 -58.80 15.85
N ALA A 40 16.33 -58.90 15.09
CA ALA A 40 15.29 -57.86 15.08
C ALA A 40 14.62 -57.67 16.43
N LYS A 41 14.32 -58.74 17.14
CA LYS A 41 13.77 -58.72 18.53
C LYS A 41 14.77 -58.02 19.48
N GLN A 42 16.08 -58.31 19.33
CA GLN A 42 17.12 -57.72 20.15
C GLN A 42 17.23 -56.20 19.86
N TYR A 43 17.18 -55.75 18.59
CA TYR A 43 17.17 -54.34 18.23
C TYR A 43 15.93 -53.64 18.78
N GLN A 44 14.75 -54.26 18.72
CA GLN A 44 13.55 -53.74 19.33
C GLN A 44 13.69 -53.54 20.85
N GLN A 45 14.23 -54.53 21.56
CA GLN A 45 14.50 -54.40 23.00
C GLN A 45 15.47 -53.29 23.34
N LYS A 46 16.41 -52.96 22.45
CA LYS A 46 17.37 -51.85 22.59
C LYS A 46 16.80 -50.51 22.13
N GLY A 47 15.56 -50.45 21.71
CA GLY A 47 14.90 -49.23 21.19
C GLY A 47 15.36 -48.84 19.76
N ASP A 48 16.19 -49.67 19.08
CA ASP A 48 16.62 -49.36 17.71
C ASP A 48 15.58 -49.90 16.70
N SER A 49 14.47 -49.14 16.60
CA SER A 49 13.38 -49.50 15.68
C SER A 49 13.81 -49.52 14.21
N LYS A 50 14.81 -48.66 13.82
CA LYS A 50 15.29 -48.61 12.42
C LYS A 50 16.03 -49.88 12.06
N ALA A 51 16.96 -50.33 12.89
CA ALA A 51 17.68 -51.58 12.68
C ALA A 51 16.72 -52.80 12.74
N ALA A 52 15.78 -52.82 13.67
CA ALA A 52 14.74 -53.87 13.76
C ALA A 52 13.92 -53.95 12.46
N VAL A 53 13.44 -52.81 11.91
CA VAL A 53 12.66 -52.79 10.64
C VAL A 53 13.50 -53.33 9.48
N ILE A 54 14.80 -53.00 9.40
CA ILE A 54 15.69 -53.51 8.34
C ILE A 54 15.80 -55.01 8.42
N GLN A 55 16.08 -55.55 9.62
CA GLN A 55 16.21 -57.00 9.81
C GLN A 55 14.88 -57.75 9.49
N LEU A 56 13.72 -57.22 9.92
CA LEU A 56 12.41 -57.79 9.60
C LEU A 56 12.14 -57.77 8.11
N LYS A 57 12.47 -56.71 7.39
CA LYS A 57 12.38 -56.68 5.93
C LYS A 57 13.28 -57.72 5.27
N ASN A 58 14.49 -57.95 5.80
CA ASN A 58 15.36 -59.01 5.33
C ASN A 58 14.78 -60.40 5.60
N VAL A 59 14.13 -60.61 6.76
CA VAL A 59 13.38 -61.84 7.04
C VAL A 59 12.29 -62.06 5.96
N LEU A 60 11.46 -61.03 5.73
CA LEU A 60 10.33 -61.07 4.79
C LEU A 60 10.76 -61.17 3.32
N GLN A 61 11.98 -60.77 3.00
CA GLN A 61 12.55 -60.98 1.66
C GLN A 61 12.89 -62.48 1.45
N LYS A 62 13.32 -63.19 2.52
CA LYS A 62 13.62 -64.63 2.46
C LYS A 62 12.42 -65.52 2.68
N ASP A 63 11.54 -65.13 3.55
CA ASP A 63 10.32 -65.83 3.95
C ASP A 63 9.15 -64.82 4.01
N PRO A 64 8.51 -64.54 2.87
CA PRO A 64 7.44 -63.55 2.75
C PRO A 64 6.19 -63.85 3.60
N ASP A 65 6.00 -65.08 3.98
CA ASP A 65 4.84 -65.58 4.75
C ASP A 65 5.17 -65.82 6.25
N ASN A 66 6.31 -65.28 6.71
CA ASN A 66 6.67 -65.36 8.12
C ASN A 66 5.74 -64.48 8.97
N LYS A 67 4.77 -65.10 9.59
CA LYS A 67 3.74 -64.45 10.39
C LYS A 67 4.28 -63.69 11.61
N ASP A 68 5.33 -64.19 12.24
CA ASP A 68 5.96 -63.58 13.42
C ASP A 68 6.73 -62.30 13.05
N ALA A 69 7.42 -62.33 11.90
CA ALA A 69 8.09 -61.14 11.37
C ALA A 69 7.08 -60.05 10.95
N ARG A 70 5.98 -60.48 10.32
CA ARG A 70 4.87 -59.58 9.96
C ARG A 70 4.26 -58.91 11.19
N TYR A 71 3.94 -59.69 12.21
CA TYR A 71 3.40 -59.16 13.46
C TYR A 71 4.34 -58.18 14.11
N LEU A 72 5.64 -58.55 14.30
CA LEU A 72 6.62 -57.69 14.91
C LEU A 72 6.88 -56.41 14.12
N LEU A 73 6.89 -56.51 12.78
CA LEU A 73 7.01 -55.33 11.92
C LEU A 73 5.81 -54.38 12.07
N GLY A 74 4.62 -54.94 12.16
CA GLY A 74 3.40 -54.16 12.37
C GLY A 74 3.36 -53.46 13.74
N THR A 75 3.82 -54.14 14.80
CA THR A 75 3.90 -53.48 16.13
C THR A 75 4.92 -52.37 16.15
N ILE A 76 6.08 -52.55 15.50
CA ILE A 76 7.10 -51.48 15.38
C ILE A 76 6.58 -50.29 14.58
N TYR A 77 5.81 -50.52 13.47
CA TYR A 77 5.19 -49.44 12.72
C TYR A 77 4.17 -48.65 13.56
N ASN A 78 3.40 -49.31 14.43
CA ASN A 78 2.55 -48.62 15.40
C ASN A 78 3.37 -47.74 16.35
N GLN A 79 4.48 -48.24 16.86
CA GLN A 79 5.36 -47.50 17.78
C GLN A 79 6.02 -46.27 17.12
N VAL A 80 6.41 -46.37 15.84
CA VAL A 80 7.04 -45.27 15.12
C VAL A 80 6.05 -44.31 14.43
N GLY A 81 4.73 -44.54 14.61
CA GLY A 81 3.70 -43.63 14.11
C GLY A 81 3.39 -43.80 12.61
N ASP A 82 3.57 -45.03 12.05
CA ASP A 82 3.16 -45.40 10.70
C ASP A 82 1.98 -46.38 10.75
N PRO A 83 0.76 -45.92 11.06
CA PRO A 83 -0.38 -46.83 11.26
C PRO A 83 -0.87 -47.47 9.96
N VAL A 84 -0.58 -46.91 8.80
CA VAL A 84 -0.95 -47.47 7.49
C VAL A 84 -0.12 -48.72 7.21
N SER A 85 1.21 -48.62 7.41
CA SER A 85 2.11 -49.76 7.30
C SER A 85 1.83 -50.81 8.38
N ALA A 86 1.52 -50.37 9.62
CA ALA A 86 1.16 -51.25 10.71
C ALA A 86 -0.11 -52.11 10.36
N GLU A 87 -1.18 -51.46 9.89
CA GLU A 87 -2.42 -52.16 9.47
C GLU A 87 -2.09 -53.23 8.44
N LYS A 88 -1.34 -52.89 7.39
CA LYS A 88 -0.98 -53.80 6.31
C LYS A 88 -0.26 -55.05 6.84
N GLU A 89 0.77 -54.87 7.66
CA GLU A 89 1.56 -56.01 8.14
C GLU A 89 0.81 -56.82 9.19
N LEU A 90 0.01 -56.20 10.07
CA LEU A 90 -0.80 -56.91 11.07
C LEU A 90 -1.91 -57.71 10.42
N ARG A 91 -2.60 -57.18 9.41
CA ARG A 91 -3.61 -57.95 8.63
C ARG A 91 -2.98 -59.16 7.94
N LYS A 92 -1.80 -58.99 7.36
CA LYS A 92 -1.09 -60.10 6.72
C LYS A 92 -0.66 -61.13 7.75
N ALA A 93 -0.18 -60.71 8.94
CA ALA A 93 0.16 -61.64 10.03
C ALA A 93 -1.07 -62.48 10.44
N VAL A 94 -2.24 -61.86 10.64
CA VAL A 94 -3.50 -62.57 10.98
C VAL A 94 -3.91 -63.51 9.86
N SER A 95 -3.83 -63.10 8.59
CA SER A 95 -4.17 -63.94 7.45
C SER A 95 -3.27 -65.19 7.32
N LEU A 96 -2.04 -65.11 7.82
CA LEU A 96 -1.08 -66.20 7.86
C LEU A 96 -1.20 -67.09 9.13
N GLY A 97 -2.23 -66.83 9.94
CA GLY A 97 -2.53 -67.66 11.11
C GLY A 97 -1.72 -67.23 12.36
N PHE A 98 -1.31 -65.95 12.48
CA PHE A 98 -0.81 -65.47 13.74
C PHE A 98 -1.93 -65.33 14.77
N ASN A 99 -1.63 -65.41 16.05
CA ASN A 99 -2.61 -65.40 17.12
C ASN A 99 -3.47 -64.15 17.08
N GLN A 100 -4.77 -64.30 16.82
CA GLN A 100 -5.70 -63.14 16.70
C GLN A 100 -5.85 -62.37 18.00
N ASN A 101 -5.90 -63.09 19.18
CA ASN A 101 -6.01 -62.35 20.46
C ASN A 101 -4.80 -61.42 20.75
N THR A 102 -3.65 -61.71 20.13
CA THR A 102 -2.45 -60.84 20.23
C THR A 102 -2.40 -59.77 19.14
N ALA A 103 -2.73 -60.11 17.89
CA ALA A 103 -2.56 -59.22 16.76
C ALA A 103 -3.71 -58.19 16.62
N ILE A 104 -4.96 -58.57 16.95
CA ILE A 104 -6.11 -57.69 16.77
C ILE A 104 -6.06 -56.43 17.65
N PRO A 105 -5.62 -56.49 18.93
CA PRO A 105 -5.44 -55.28 19.72
C PRO A 105 -4.46 -54.24 19.08
N ASP A 106 -3.37 -54.70 18.47
CA ASP A 106 -2.43 -53.85 17.79
C ASP A 106 -2.94 -53.35 16.44
N LEU A 107 -3.72 -54.19 15.71
CA LEU A 107 -4.47 -53.77 14.53
C LEU A 107 -5.51 -52.68 14.88
N ALA A 108 -6.22 -52.90 15.99
CA ALA A 108 -7.20 -51.92 16.49
C ALA A 108 -6.56 -50.56 16.81
N LYS A 109 -5.34 -50.53 17.41
CA LYS A 109 -4.55 -49.28 17.61
C LYS A 109 -4.20 -48.60 16.29
N ALA A 110 -3.77 -49.38 15.27
CA ALA A 110 -3.48 -48.86 13.95
C ALA A 110 -4.72 -48.25 13.27
N LEU A 111 -5.89 -48.88 13.37
CA LEU A 111 -7.14 -48.36 12.82
C LEU A 111 -7.63 -47.13 13.56
N LEU A 112 -7.51 -47.07 14.88
CA LEU A 112 -7.82 -45.89 15.69
C LEU A 112 -6.93 -44.68 15.29
N ALA A 113 -5.64 -44.94 15.12
CA ALA A 113 -4.69 -43.87 14.72
C ALA A 113 -4.97 -43.32 13.31
N GLN A 114 -5.61 -44.09 12.43
CA GLN A 114 -6.07 -43.70 11.11
C GLN A 114 -7.47 -43.03 11.11
N GLY A 115 -8.16 -42.98 12.26
CA GLY A 115 -9.56 -42.52 12.34
C GLY A 115 -10.56 -43.49 11.73
N GLN A 116 -10.17 -44.78 11.47
CA GLN A 116 -11.03 -45.81 10.89
C GLN A 116 -11.87 -46.49 11.97
N PHE A 117 -12.62 -45.71 12.72
CA PHE A 117 -13.33 -46.15 13.93
C PHE A 117 -14.33 -47.27 13.66
N GLN A 118 -15.11 -47.20 12.59
CA GLN A 118 -16.10 -48.22 12.30
C GLN A 118 -15.42 -49.56 11.96
N LYS A 119 -14.37 -49.54 11.13
CA LYS A 119 -13.62 -50.78 10.82
C LYS A 119 -13.02 -51.43 12.06
N MET A 120 -12.51 -50.59 12.99
CA MET A 120 -11.99 -51.04 14.26
C MET A 120 -13.07 -51.78 15.08
N LEU A 121 -14.28 -51.23 15.13
CA LEU A 121 -15.41 -51.85 15.81
C LEU A 121 -15.82 -53.17 15.15
N ASP A 122 -15.79 -53.26 13.81
CA ASP A 122 -16.10 -54.46 13.05
C ASP A 122 -15.07 -55.56 13.32
N GLU A 123 -13.77 -55.23 13.38
CA GLU A 123 -12.72 -56.21 13.67
C GLU A 123 -12.75 -56.78 15.10
N THR A 124 -13.31 -56.00 16.04
CA THR A 124 -13.41 -56.35 17.46
C THR A 124 -14.83 -56.68 17.91
N GLY A 125 -15.79 -56.85 16.97
CA GLY A 125 -17.22 -57.07 17.22
C GLY A 125 -17.55 -58.49 17.74
N SER A 126 -18.83 -58.76 18.03
CA SER A 126 -19.34 -60.00 18.57
C SER A 126 -19.13 -61.23 17.68
N ASP A 127 -18.97 -60.98 16.36
CA ASP A 127 -18.71 -62.02 15.38
C ASP A 127 -17.24 -62.48 15.32
N SER A 128 -16.34 -61.69 15.99
CA SER A 128 -14.94 -62.03 16.15
C SER A 128 -14.79 -63.08 17.23
N LYS A 129 -14.00 -64.16 17.01
CA LYS A 129 -13.62 -65.13 18.02
C LYS A 129 -12.70 -64.59 19.08
N LEU A 130 -12.70 -63.24 19.28
CA LEU A 130 -11.82 -62.58 20.18
C LEU A 130 -12.34 -62.66 21.62
N LYS A 131 -11.43 -62.89 22.53
CA LYS A 131 -11.73 -62.68 23.95
C LYS A 131 -11.75 -61.18 24.27
N VAL A 132 -12.91 -60.65 24.55
CA VAL A 132 -13.07 -59.24 24.93
C VAL A 132 -12.56 -59.05 26.37
N ASP A 133 -11.40 -58.38 26.49
CA ASP A 133 -10.79 -58.03 27.76
C ASP A 133 -10.83 -56.48 27.98
N SER A 134 -10.24 -56.01 29.05
CA SER A 134 -10.17 -54.57 29.37
C SER A 134 -9.50 -53.74 28.28
N ASN A 135 -8.47 -54.28 27.60
CA ASN A 135 -7.76 -53.59 26.52
C ASN A 135 -8.65 -53.38 25.30
N ILE A 136 -9.28 -54.47 24.81
CA ILE A 136 -10.23 -54.41 23.67
C ILE A 136 -11.41 -53.50 23.99
N SER A 137 -11.94 -53.60 25.21
CA SER A 137 -13.08 -52.75 25.63
C SER A 137 -12.69 -51.27 25.65
N ALA A 138 -11.53 -50.93 26.17
CA ALA A 138 -11.03 -49.53 26.15
C ALA A 138 -10.76 -49.01 24.71
N LEU A 139 -10.21 -49.86 23.82
CA LEU A 139 -10.04 -49.52 22.42
C LEU A 139 -11.39 -49.27 21.72
N ARG A 140 -12.41 -50.13 22.00
CA ARG A 140 -13.79 -49.95 21.50
C ARG A 140 -14.41 -48.63 22.03
N GLY A 141 -14.20 -48.34 23.31
CA GLY A 141 -14.63 -47.07 23.91
C GLY A 141 -14.05 -45.86 23.20
N ASN A 142 -12.76 -45.90 22.86
CA ASN A 142 -12.12 -44.87 22.05
C ASN A 142 -12.70 -44.73 20.63
N ALA A 143 -13.04 -45.86 19.98
CA ALA A 143 -13.68 -45.86 18.66
C ALA A 143 -15.09 -45.26 18.71
N PHE A 144 -15.90 -45.64 19.71
CA PHE A 144 -17.24 -45.08 19.92
C PHE A 144 -17.15 -43.56 20.20
N LEU A 145 -16.18 -43.14 21.00
CA LEU A 145 -15.94 -41.72 21.28
C LEU A 145 -15.58 -40.94 19.99
N GLY A 146 -14.75 -41.54 19.12
CA GLY A 146 -14.39 -40.98 17.82
C GLY A 146 -15.58 -40.89 16.85
N LEU A 147 -16.58 -41.75 16.98
CA LEU A 147 -17.84 -41.71 16.23
C LEU A 147 -18.90 -40.79 16.88
N GLY A 148 -18.60 -40.15 18.01
CA GLY A 148 -19.55 -39.33 18.75
C GLY A 148 -20.62 -40.14 19.52
N LYS A 149 -20.49 -41.48 19.60
CA LYS A 149 -21.40 -42.42 20.30
C LYS A 149 -21.02 -42.47 21.79
N LYS A 150 -21.45 -41.42 22.53
CA LYS A 150 -21.00 -41.18 23.91
C LYS A 150 -21.47 -42.27 24.91
N MET A 151 -22.72 -42.74 24.78
CA MET A 151 -23.25 -43.76 25.66
C MET A 151 -22.52 -45.08 25.51
N GLU A 152 -22.35 -45.53 24.28
CA GLU A 152 -21.64 -46.78 23.95
C GLU A 152 -20.12 -46.68 24.35
N ALA A 153 -19.53 -45.47 24.23
CA ALA A 153 -18.16 -45.24 24.70
C ALA A 153 -18.06 -45.42 26.22
N LYS A 154 -19.01 -44.86 26.97
CA LYS A 154 -19.08 -44.98 28.44
C LYS A 154 -19.21 -46.45 28.85
N GLU A 155 -20.18 -47.15 28.30
CA GLU A 155 -20.39 -48.54 28.59
C GLU A 155 -19.13 -49.40 28.34
N ALA A 156 -18.45 -49.16 27.22
CA ALA A 156 -17.23 -49.88 26.89
C ALA A 156 -16.10 -49.62 27.88
N PHE A 157 -15.90 -48.35 28.32
CA PHE A 157 -14.90 -48.01 29.32
C PHE A 157 -15.25 -48.57 30.71
N GLU A 158 -16.53 -48.51 31.12
CA GLU A 158 -17.00 -49.05 32.40
C GLU A 158 -16.86 -50.58 32.41
N PHE A 159 -17.15 -51.27 31.29
CA PHE A 159 -16.88 -52.68 31.16
C PHE A 159 -15.40 -53.04 31.32
N ALA A 160 -14.49 -52.25 30.72
CA ALA A 160 -13.04 -52.39 30.91
C ALA A 160 -12.65 -52.27 32.38
N LEU A 161 -13.19 -51.29 33.10
CA LEU A 161 -12.91 -51.06 34.53
C LEU A 161 -13.56 -52.13 35.43
N LYS A 162 -14.69 -52.70 35.03
CA LYS A 162 -15.31 -53.81 35.75
C LYS A 162 -14.41 -55.05 35.75
N SER A 163 -13.67 -55.29 34.67
CA SER A 163 -12.71 -56.39 34.55
C SER A 163 -11.35 -56.06 35.14
N SER A 164 -10.92 -54.78 35.07
CA SER A 164 -9.65 -54.25 35.59
C SER A 164 -9.88 -52.85 36.14
N PRO A 165 -10.17 -52.69 37.44
CA PRO A 165 -10.61 -51.40 38.04
C PRO A 165 -9.63 -50.24 37.88
N ASP A 166 -8.34 -50.50 37.74
CA ASP A 166 -7.28 -49.52 37.61
C ASP A 166 -6.72 -49.43 36.18
N PHE A 167 -7.48 -49.92 35.15
CA PHE A 167 -7.00 -49.97 33.77
C PHE A 167 -6.83 -48.56 33.20
N PRO A 168 -5.57 -48.06 32.93
CA PRO A 168 -5.31 -46.67 32.68
C PRO A 168 -5.98 -46.12 31.41
N ASP A 169 -6.05 -46.89 30.32
CA ASP A 169 -6.66 -46.45 29.07
C ASP A 169 -8.17 -46.22 29.19
N ALA A 170 -8.85 -47.00 30.02
CA ALA A 170 -10.28 -46.84 30.29
C ALA A 170 -10.54 -45.60 31.17
N LEU A 171 -9.67 -45.36 32.19
CA LEU A 171 -9.75 -44.14 33.01
C LEU A 171 -9.50 -42.89 32.17
N ILE A 172 -8.48 -42.89 31.30
CA ILE A 172 -8.20 -41.81 30.36
C ILE A 172 -9.39 -41.62 29.38
N GLY A 173 -9.99 -42.74 28.93
CA GLY A 173 -11.18 -42.72 28.05
C GLY A 173 -12.38 -42.04 28.70
N LEU A 174 -12.68 -42.38 29.96
CA LEU A 174 -13.74 -41.72 30.74
C LEU A 174 -13.41 -40.24 31.03
N ALA A 175 -12.15 -39.92 31.27
CA ALA A 175 -11.73 -38.54 31.45
C ALA A 175 -11.93 -37.71 30.15
N LYS A 176 -11.61 -38.28 28.97
CA LYS A 176 -11.87 -37.65 27.67
C LYS A 176 -13.35 -37.44 27.41
N LEU A 177 -14.16 -38.45 27.76
CA LEU A 177 -15.62 -38.39 27.62
C LEU A 177 -16.18 -37.25 28.49
N ALA A 178 -15.84 -37.21 29.80
CA ALA A 178 -16.28 -36.19 30.71
C ALA A 178 -15.84 -34.79 30.23
N ALA A 179 -14.60 -34.62 29.78
CA ALA A 179 -14.12 -33.39 29.17
C ALA A 179 -14.95 -32.96 27.93
N SER A 180 -15.34 -33.90 27.09
CA SER A 180 -16.21 -33.66 25.91
C SER A 180 -17.63 -33.23 26.29
N GLU A 181 -18.07 -33.57 27.51
CA GLU A 181 -19.35 -33.17 28.11
C GLU A 181 -19.23 -31.89 28.95
N ARG A 182 -18.04 -31.31 29.00
CA ARG A 182 -17.70 -30.13 29.83
C ARG A 182 -17.78 -30.38 31.34
N ASP A 183 -17.83 -31.64 31.78
CA ASP A 183 -17.70 -32.02 33.19
C ASP A 183 -16.21 -32.12 33.55
N MET A 184 -15.60 -30.95 33.84
CA MET A 184 -14.19 -30.90 34.16
C MET A 184 -13.83 -31.53 35.49
N ASP A 185 -14.79 -31.60 36.45
CA ASP A 185 -14.57 -32.25 37.73
C ASP A 185 -14.48 -33.75 37.60
N ALA A 186 -15.38 -34.36 36.84
CA ALA A 186 -15.27 -35.81 36.49
C ALA A 186 -14.01 -36.08 35.66
N ALA A 187 -13.68 -35.24 34.67
CA ALA A 187 -12.46 -35.38 33.87
C ALA A 187 -11.20 -35.42 34.74
N ASN A 188 -11.10 -34.49 35.70
CA ASN A 188 -9.95 -34.41 36.63
C ASN A 188 -9.92 -35.64 37.55
N ARG A 189 -11.07 -36.09 38.12
CA ARG A 189 -11.12 -37.32 38.96
C ARG A 189 -10.60 -38.53 38.24
N PHE A 190 -11.02 -38.74 37.01
CA PHE A 190 -10.57 -39.88 36.23
C PHE A 190 -9.10 -39.78 35.80
N ALA A 191 -8.62 -38.61 35.46
CA ALA A 191 -7.22 -38.35 35.12
C ALA A 191 -6.31 -38.57 36.34
N ASP A 192 -6.74 -38.08 37.52
CA ASP A 192 -6.02 -38.27 38.79
C ASP A 192 -6.00 -39.75 39.18
N ALA A 193 -7.10 -40.48 38.99
CA ALA A 193 -7.14 -41.95 39.19
C ALA A 193 -6.18 -42.66 38.23
N ALA A 194 -6.15 -42.27 36.94
CA ALA A 194 -5.24 -42.86 35.95
C ALA A 194 -3.75 -42.70 36.35
N THR A 195 -3.35 -41.48 36.77
CA THR A 195 -1.97 -41.19 37.19
C THR A 195 -1.62 -41.74 38.56
N GLY A 196 -2.53 -41.70 39.52
CA GLY A 196 -2.33 -42.15 40.88
C GLY A 196 -2.25 -43.68 40.98
N LYS A 197 -3.08 -44.40 40.25
CA LYS A 197 -3.06 -45.86 40.19
C LYS A 197 -1.94 -46.42 39.32
N ASN A 198 -1.56 -45.68 38.28
CA ASN A 198 -0.55 -46.11 37.32
C ASN A 198 0.55 -45.05 37.19
N PRO A 199 1.38 -44.79 38.20
CA PRO A 199 2.33 -43.68 38.21
C PRO A 199 3.44 -43.76 37.13
N ASN A 200 3.68 -44.96 36.59
CA ASN A 200 4.67 -45.20 35.55
C ASN A 200 4.02 -45.31 34.13
N TYR A 201 2.74 -44.94 33.97
CA TYR A 201 2.08 -44.93 32.68
C TYR A 201 2.13 -43.53 32.06
N ALA A 202 3.12 -43.32 31.18
CA ALA A 202 3.43 -42.03 30.61
C ALA A 202 2.21 -41.33 29.92
N GLN A 203 1.39 -42.17 29.25
CA GLN A 203 0.21 -41.63 28.54
C GLN A 203 -0.83 -40.98 29.47
N ALA A 204 -0.94 -41.47 30.72
CA ALA A 204 -1.83 -40.86 31.69
C ALA A 204 -1.33 -39.48 32.12
N TRP A 205 -0.02 -39.34 32.34
CA TRP A 205 0.59 -38.06 32.67
C TRP A 205 0.51 -37.09 31.49
N LEU A 206 0.72 -37.53 30.27
CA LEU A 206 0.58 -36.70 29.06
C LEU A 206 -0.85 -36.16 28.95
N PHE A 207 -1.87 -37.05 29.08
CA PHE A 207 -3.25 -36.61 29.03
C PHE A 207 -3.62 -35.65 30.18
N ARG A 208 -3.14 -35.94 31.40
CA ARG A 208 -3.35 -35.05 32.53
C ARG A 208 -2.77 -33.65 32.25
N GLY A 209 -1.56 -33.59 31.67
CA GLY A 209 -0.94 -32.30 31.23
C GLY A 209 -1.81 -31.55 30.22
N ASP A 210 -2.36 -32.25 29.23
CA ASP A 210 -3.27 -31.63 28.24
C ASP A 210 -4.53 -31.08 28.90
N LEU A 211 -5.14 -31.84 29.84
CA LEU A 211 -6.33 -31.42 30.57
C LEU A 211 -6.07 -30.17 31.42
N LEU A 212 -4.96 -30.16 32.14
CA LEU A 212 -4.52 -28.99 32.97
C LEU A 212 -4.25 -27.76 32.09
N ARG A 213 -3.62 -27.95 30.95
CA ARG A 213 -3.35 -26.87 29.96
C ARG A 213 -4.64 -26.26 29.45
N ILE A 214 -5.65 -27.08 29.12
CA ILE A 214 -6.98 -26.57 28.70
C ILE A 214 -7.66 -25.76 29.81
N GLN A 215 -7.42 -26.13 31.08
CA GLN A 215 -7.95 -25.40 32.25
C GLN A 215 -7.14 -24.15 32.59
N GLY A 216 -6.08 -23.82 31.85
CA GLY A 216 -5.19 -22.70 32.12
C GLY A 216 -4.21 -22.92 33.28
N LYS A 217 -4.14 -24.14 33.83
CA LYS A 217 -3.23 -24.53 34.93
C LYS A 217 -1.85 -24.87 34.36
N VAL A 218 -1.16 -23.83 33.89
CA VAL A 218 0.03 -23.99 33.02
C VAL A 218 1.20 -24.63 33.74
N ASP A 219 1.48 -24.26 35.02
CA ASP A 219 2.58 -24.82 35.81
C ASP A 219 2.35 -26.29 36.18
N GLU A 220 1.10 -26.65 36.49
CA GLU A 220 0.73 -28.03 36.76
C GLU A 220 0.82 -28.91 35.51
N ALA A 221 0.42 -28.34 34.33
CA ALA A 221 0.56 -29.03 33.05
C ALA A 221 2.04 -29.31 32.72
N LEU A 222 2.92 -28.31 32.95
CA LEU A 222 4.35 -28.47 32.76
C LEU A 222 4.95 -29.57 33.63
N ALA A 223 4.53 -29.66 34.89
CA ALA A 223 4.93 -30.73 35.79
C ALA A 223 4.51 -32.13 35.30
N ALA A 224 3.27 -32.24 34.80
CA ALA A 224 2.74 -33.49 34.25
C ALA A 224 3.49 -33.92 32.96
N TYR A 225 3.79 -33.01 32.04
CA TYR A 225 4.61 -33.31 30.86
C TYR A 225 6.07 -33.70 31.24
N THR A 226 6.64 -33.06 32.27
CA THR A 226 7.95 -33.40 32.78
C THR A 226 7.97 -34.81 33.34
N GLN A 227 6.90 -35.22 34.06
CA GLN A 227 6.78 -36.59 34.54
C GLN A 227 6.63 -37.58 33.38
N THR A 228 5.90 -37.23 32.31
CA THR A 228 5.83 -38.05 31.08
C THR A 228 7.21 -38.31 30.52
N ILE A 229 8.02 -37.26 30.35
CA ILE A 229 9.41 -37.36 29.80
C ILE A 229 10.34 -38.11 30.75
N LYS A 230 10.13 -38.00 32.05
CA LYS A 230 10.90 -38.82 33.02
C LYS A 230 10.64 -40.31 32.86
N ILE A 231 9.39 -40.70 32.57
CA ILE A 231 9.00 -42.10 32.34
C ILE A 231 9.45 -42.57 30.94
N GLU A 232 9.23 -41.73 29.91
CA GLU A 232 9.55 -42.02 28.52
C GLU A 232 10.44 -40.88 27.96
N PRO A 233 11.76 -40.91 28.10
CA PRO A 233 12.65 -39.82 27.64
C PRO A 233 12.68 -39.65 26.12
N ASP A 234 12.31 -40.66 25.36
CA ASP A 234 12.21 -40.64 23.89
C ASP A 234 10.83 -40.30 23.36
N ASN A 235 9.92 -39.87 24.20
CA ASN A 235 8.57 -39.42 23.80
C ASN A 235 8.62 -38.04 23.17
N SER A 236 8.87 -37.99 21.85
CA SER A 236 8.97 -36.73 21.11
C SER A 236 7.69 -35.89 21.19
N ALA A 237 6.52 -36.50 21.31
CA ALA A 237 5.26 -35.78 21.45
C ALA A 237 5.18 -35.03 22.77
N ALA A 238 5.60 -35.67 23.87
CA ALA A 238 5.65 -35.05 25.20
C ALA A 238 6.64 -33.86 25.24
N LEU A 239 7.80 -34.01 24.60
CA LEU A 239 8.80 -32.93 24.48
C LEU A 239 8.20 -31.72 23.73
N ILE A 240 7.48 -31.95 22.64
CA ILE A 240 6.88 -30.88 21.83
C ILE A 240 5.75 -30.15 22.57
N VAL A 241 4.85 -30.86 23.24
CA VAL A 241 3.77 -30.19 23.97
C VAL A 241 4.31 -29.42 25.18
N LYS A 242 5.34 -29.97 25.86
CA LYS A 242 6.07 -29.27 26.92
C LYS A 242 6.72 -28.00 26.40
N ALA A 243 7.47 -28.07 25.30
CA ALA A 243 8.12 -26.92 24.68
C ALA A 243 7.12 -25.83 24.29
N ASN A 244 5.95 -26.19 23.75
CA ASN A 244 4.89 -25.21 23.40
C ASN A 244 4.35 -24.49 24.64
N VAL A 245 4.25 -25.17 25.78
CA VAL A 245 3.88 -24.56 27.05
C VAL A 245 4.99 -23.62 27.52
N GLU A 246 6.24 -24.04 27.46
CA GLU A 246 7.41 -23.21 27.81
C GLU A 246 7.51 -21.96 26.95
N ILE A 247 7.22 -22.04 25.66
CA ILE A 247 7.10 -20.85 24.77
C ILE A 247 6.05 -19.88 25.29
N SER A 248 4.87 -20.38 25.68
CA SER A 248 3.78 -19.54 26.20
C SER A 248 4.18 -18.86 27.53
N MET A 249 5.03 -19.49 28.31
CA MET A 249 5.60 -18.96 29.56
C MET A 249 6.85 -18.10 29.35
N LYS A 250 7.28 -17.89 28.09
CA LYS A 250 8.52 -17.20 27.72
C LYS A 250 9.81 -17.87 28.26
N LYS A 251 9.76 -19.15 28.57
CA LYS A 251 10.90 -20.00 28.93
C LYS A 251 11.59 -20.51 27.64
N PHE A 252 12.19 -19.59 26.89
CA PHE A 252 12.65 -19.86 25.52
C PHE A 252 13.86 -20.80 25.46
N VAL A 253 14.72 -20.78 26.49
CA VAL A 253 15.92 -21.65 26.54
C VAL A 253 15.51 -23.09 26.72
N GLU A 254 14.62 -23.36 27.66
CA GLU A 254 14.06 -24.68 27.96
C GLU A 254 13.28 -25.23 26.76
N ALA A 255 12.42 -24.43 26.19
CA ALA A 255 11.66 -24.77 24.98
C ALA A 255 12.58 -25.18 23.82
N LYS A 256 13.68 -24.44 23.61
CA LYS A 256 14.66 -24.76 22.57
C LYS A 256 15.33 -26.10 22.83
N GLN A 257 15.69 -26.40 24.08
CA GLN A 257 16.28 -27.69 24.46
C GLN A 257 15.36 -28.86 24.15
N ASP A 258 14.10 -28.74 24.51
CA ASP A 258 13.09 -29.79 24.28
C ASP A 258 12.79 -29.96 22.78
N ILE A 259 12.68 -28.88 22.01
CA ILE A 259 12.55 -28.94 20.56
C ILE A 259 13.74 -29.61 19.90
N ASP A 260 14.96 -29.30 20.33
CA ASP A 260 16.19 -29.92 19.80
C ASP A 260 16.26 -31.40 20.15
N ALA A 261 15.80 -31.80 21.35
CA ALA A 261 15.67 -33.18 21.74
C ALA A 261 14.64 -33.93 20.89
N ALA A 262 13.45 -33.35 20.72
CA ALA A 262 12.40 -33.87 19.86
C ALA A 262 12.88 -34.02 18.40
N LYS A 263 13.64 -33.05 17.90
CA LYS A 263 14.19 -33.04 16.54
C LYS A 263 15.18 -34.17 16.30
N LYS A 264 15.97 -34.54 17.31
CA LYS A 264 16.87 -35.69 17.23
C LYS A 264 16.10 -37.02 17.10
N LEU A 265 14.96 -37.10 17.80
CA LEU A 265 14.08 -38.29 17.78
C LEU A 265 13.26 -38.38 16.49
N ALA A 266 12.71 -37.26 16.06
CA ALA A 266 11.81 -37.15 14.92
C ALA A 266 12.18 -35.97 14.00
N PRO A 267 13.26 -36.07 13.21
CA PRO A 267 13.84 -34.96 12.45
C PRO A 267 12.95 -34.46 11.29
N THR A 268 11.97 -35.25 10.86
CA THR A 268 11.04 -34.90 9.79
C THR A 268 9.62 -34.61 10.30
N SER A 269 9.45 -34.55 11.62
CA SER A 269 8.14 -34.31 12.22
C SER A 269 7.64 -32.88 11.95
N MET A 270 6.45 -32.76 11.40
CA MET A 270 5.76 -31.51 11.17
C MET A 270 5.60 -30.71 12.46
N LEU A 271 5.29 -31.38 13.59
CA LEU A 271 5.14 -30.72 14.89
C LEU A 271 6.43 -30.11 15.42
N VAL A 272 7.59 -30.73 15.15
CA VAL A 272 8.90 -30.17 15.48
C VAL A 272 9.12 -28.86 14.72
N PHE A 273 8.84 -28.85 13.39
CA PHE A 273 8.97 -27.62 12.60
C PHE A 273 7.99 -26.54 13.05
N TYR A 274 6.75 -26.92 13.37
CA TYR A 274 5.76 -25.99 13.88
C TYR A 274 6.21 -25.32 15.20
N SER A 275 6.66 -26.11 16.17
CA SER A 275 7.11 -25.59 17.46
C SER A 275 8.39 -24.75 17.34
N GLN A 276 9.32 -25.15 16.45
CA GLN A 276 10.48 -24.30 16.13
C GLN A 276 10.04 -22.94 15.55
N GLY A 277 9.14 -22.95 14.58
CA GLY A 277 8.62 -21.71 13.98
C GLY A 277 7.84 -20.86 14.99
N LEU A 278 7.09 -21.46 15.90
CA LEU A 278 6.40 -20.76 16.98
C LEU A 278 7.39 -20.10 17.94
N LEU A 279 8.48 -20.79 18.32
CA LEU A 279 9.56 -20.25 19.14
C LEU A 279 10.21 -19.05 18.45
N ASP A 280 10.62 -19.21 17.19
CA ASP A 280 11.27 -18.15 16.43
C ASP A 280 10.33 -16.93 16.23
N TYR A 281 9.03 -17.17 15.98
CA TYR A 281 8.03 -16.11 15.89
C TYR A 281 7.90 -15.32 17.19
N THR A 282 7.82 -16.00 18.33
CA THR A 282 7.69 -15.34 19.64
C THR A 282 8.95 -14.57 20.05
N GLN A 283 10.11 -14.92 19.52
CA GLN A 283 11.36 -14.21 19.67
C GLN A 283 11.59 -13.12 18.60
N ASN A 284 10.58 -12.83 17.76
CA ASN A 284 10.63 -11.89 16.64
C ASN A 284 11.63 -12.26 15.52
N ASN A 285 12.08 -13.50 15.46
CA ASN A 285 12.96 -14.03 14.41
C ASN A 285 12.12 -14.46 13.17
N TYR A 286 11.32 -13.54 12.64
CA TYR A 286 10.31 -13.84 11.61
C TYR A 286 10.83 -14.54 10.35
N PRO A 287 12.02 -14.19 9.78
CA PRO A 287 12.55 -14.90 8.61
C PRO A 287 12.80 -16.39 8.89
N VAL A 288 13.41 -16.72 10.05
CA VAL A 288 13.69 -18.11 10.45
C VAL A 288 12.39 -18.86 10.76
N ALA A 289 11.44 -18.18 11.40
CA ALA A 289 10.11 -18.73 11.64
C ALA A 289 9.42 -19.12 10.32
N LEU A 290 9.56 -18.29 9.29
CA LEU A 290 8.98 -18.55 7.96
C LEU A 290 9.59 -19.80 7.32
N GLU A 291 10.90 -20.01 7.41
CA GLU A 291 11.57 -21.21 6.90
C GLU A 291 11.03 -22.49 7.55
N SER A 292 10.80 -22.46 8.86
CA SER A 292 10.18 -23.57 9.60
C SER A 292 8.74 -23.81 9.13
N MET A 293 7.96 -22.76 8.91
CA MET A 293 6.58 -22.90 8.42
C MET A 293 6.51 -23.42 6.97
N GLN A 294 7.48 -23.13 6.12
CA GLN A 294 7.58 -23.70 4.78
C GLN A 294 7.74 -25.21 4.82
N GLN A 295 8.46 -25.77 5.83
CA GLN A 295 8.53 -27.22 6.02
C GLN A 295 7.19 -27.78 6.49
N VAL A 296 6.50 -27.07 7.38
CA VAL A 296 5.13 -27.46 7.81
C VAL A 296 4.19 -27.49 6.63
N GLU A 297 4.16 -26.44 5.79
CA GLU A 297 3.29 -26.35 4.60
C GLU A 297 3.57 -27.47 3.59
N LYS A 298 4.85 -27.82 3.40
CA LYS A 298 5.26 -28.91 2.50
C LYS A 298 4.77 -30.29 2.97
N ILE A 299 4.75 -30.54 4.28
CA ILE A 299 4.35 -31.82 4.87
C ILE A 299 2.83 -31.89 5.03
N ALA A 300 2.21 -30.81 5.52
CA ALA A 300 0.80 -30.73 5.85
C ALA A 300 0.23 -29.35 5.49
N PRO A 301 -0.11 -29.10 4.20
CA PRO A 301 -0.55 -27.79 3.70
C PRO A 301 -1.87 -27.30 4.32
N ASP A 302 -2.65 -28.22 4.90
CA ASP A 302 -3.93 -27.91 5.53
C ASP A 302 -3.88 -27.98 7.07
N TYR A 303 -2.68 -27.97 7.65
CA TYR A 303 -2.52 -27.87 9.11
C TYR A 303 -2.86 -26.44 9.55
N MET A 304 -4.11 -26.24 10.00
CA MET A 304 -4.65 -24.90 10.31
C MET A 304 -3.81 -24.09 11.31
N PRO A 305 -3.24 -24.66 12.40
CA PRO A 305 -2.34 -23.88 13.26
C PRO A 305 -1.11 -23.35 12.51
N GLY A 306 -0.54 -24.12 11.59
CA GLY A 306 0.57 -23.69 10.72
C GLY A 306 0.14 -22.60 9.73
N VAL A 307 -1.06 -22.70 9.17
CA VAL A 307 -1.65 -21.67 8.28
C VAL A 307 -1.78 -20.33 9.02
N LEU A 308 -2.34 -20.37 10.25
CA LEU A 308 -2.48 -19.17 11.08
C LEU A 308 -1.13 -18.54 11.42
N LEU A 309 -0.19 -19.35 11.89
CA LEU A 309 1.14 -18.88 12.25
C LEU A 309 1.87 -18.30 11.03
N THR A 310 1.77 -18.91 9.86
CA THR A 310 2.32 -18.38 8.62
C THR A 310 1.70 -17.02 8.28
N GLY A 311 0.38 -16.88 8.42
CA GLY A 311 -0.31 -15.60 8.25
C GLY A 311 0.19 -14.51 9.18
N ALA A 312 0.40 -14.84 10.46
CA ALA A 312 0.94 -13.94 11.47
C ALA A 312 2.40 -13.52 11.16
N ILE A 313 3.24 -14.48 10.76
CA ILE A 313 4.63 -14.22 10.35
C ILE A 313 4.69 -13.30 9.13
N GLN A 314 3.88 -13.57 8.10
CA GLN A 314 3.83 -12.73 6.89
C GLN A 314 3.35 -11.31 7.20
N TYR A 315 2.40 -11.15 8.13
CA TYR A 315 1.98 -9.84 8.61
C TYR A 315 3.10 -9.09 9.32
N ALA A 316 3.86 -9.78 10.20
CA ALA A 316 5.00 -9.21 10.90
C ALA A 316 6.14 -8.79 9.94
N LEU A 317 6.38 -9.57 8.89
CA LEU A 317 7.33 -9.25 7.82
C LEU A 317 6.86 -8.13 6.87
N GLY A 318 5.61 -7.64 7.03
CA GLY A 318 5.04 -6.62 6.15
C GLY A 318 4.56 -7.13 4.79
N ALA A 319 4.58 -8.44 4.56
CA ALA A 319 4.12 -9.08 3.32
C ALA A 319 2.58 -9.20 3.32
N THR A 320 1.89 -8.06 3.26
CA THR A 320 0.44 -7.96 3.47
C THR A 320 -0.40 -8.84 2.53
N ALA A 321 0.01 -8.99 1.26
CA ALA A 321 -0.71 -9.83 0.30
C ALA A 321 -0.64 -11.32 0.67
N GLN A 322 0.51 -11.80 1.15
CA GLN A 322 0.68 -13.17 1.61
C GLN A 322 -0.07 -13.40 2.93
N ALA A 323 0.05 -12.45 3.87
CA ALA A 323 -0.68 -12.51 5.13
C ALA A 323 -2.19 -12.63 4.90
N GLU A 324 -2.77 -11.80 4.01
CA GLU A 324 -4.20 -11.85 3.67
C GLU A 324 -4.60 -13.23 3.14
N ARG A 325 -3.80 -13.82 2.26
CA ARG A 325 -4.07 -15.15 1.69
C ARG A 325 -4.17 -16.24 2.76
N TYR A 326 -3.17 -16.31 3.65
CA TYR A 326 -3.14 -17.33 4.71
C TYR A 326 -4.22 -17.10 5.76
N LEU A 327 -4.41 -15.85 6.20
CA LEU A 327 -5.44 -15.52 7.19
C LEU A 327 -6.85 -15.76 6.64
N LYS A 328 -7.10 -15.45 5.36
CA LYS A 328 -8.38 -15.75 4.71
C LYS A 328 -8.66 -17.25 4.71
N LYS A 329 -7.69 -18.08 4.27
CA LYS A 329 -7.80 -19.56 4.31
C LYS A 329 -8.14 -20.05 5.71
N TYR A 330 -7.48 -19.49 6.74
CA TYR A 330 -7.75 -19.88 8.12
C TYR A 330 -9.14 -19.48 8.61
N ILE A 331 -9.55 -18.22 8.35
CA ILE A 331 -10.84 -17.68 8.78
C ILE A 331 -12.02 -18.39 8.10
N GLU A 332 -11.88 -18.79 6.84
CA GLU A 332 -12.89 -19.59 6.12
C GLU A 332 -13.21 -20.91 6.85
N SER A 333 -12.21 -21.54 7.45
CA SER A 333 -12.37 -22.78 8.23
C SER A 333 -12.70 -22.53 9.70
N ASN A 334 -12.34 -21.35 10.23
CA ASN A 334 -12.45 -21.00 11.65
C ASN A 334 -13.00 -19.57 11.82
N PRO A 335 -14.24 -19.32 11.40
CA PRO A 335 -14.80 -17.95 11.36
C PRO A 335 -14.95 -17.28 12.73
N GLY A 336 -15.00 -18.07 13.81
CA GLY A 336 -15.09 -17.55 15.18
C GLY A 336 -13.75 -17.19 15.84
N ASN A 337 -12.62 -17.35 15.14
CA ASN A 337 -11.32 -17.06 15.76
C ASN A 337 -10.99 -15.55 15.74
N VAL A 338 -11.24 -14.91 16.87
CA VAL A 338 -11.03 -13.45 17.07
C VAL A 338 -9.59 -13.03 16.80
N TYR A 339 -8.60 -13.83 17.18
CA TYR A 339 -7.19 -13.52 16.95
C TYR A 339 -6.86 -13.43 15.46
N ALA A 340 -7.31 -14.40 14.66
CA ALA A 340 -7.11 -14.39 13.21
C ALA A 340 -7.81 -13.20 12.55
N GLN A 341 -9.02 -12.85 13.03
CA GLN A 341 -9.74 -11.67 12.54
C GLN A 341 -9.02 -10.38 12.89
N LYS A 342 -8.49 -10.21 14.13
CA LYS A 342 -7.66 -9.05 14.51
C LYS A 342 -6.41 -8.92 13.63
N LEU A 343 -5.74 -10.02 13.30
CA LEU A 343 -4.61 -10.00 12.37
C LEU A 343 -5.03 -9.56 10.95
N MET A 344 -6.16 -10.08 10.46
CA MET A 344 -6.72 -9.69 9.15
C MET A 344 -7.07 -8.20 9.11
N VAL A 345 -7.67 -7.66 10.17
CA VAL A 345 -7.92 -6.21 10.32
C VAL A 345 -6.61 -5.43 10.21
N GLY A 346 -5.57 -5.86 10.93
CA GLY A 346 -4.24 -5.22 10.84
C GLY A 346 -3.66 -5.26 9.42
N VAL A 347 -3.86 -6.35 8.67
CA VAL A 347 -3.48 -6.45 7.25
C VAL A 347 -4.24 -5.46 6.40
N LEU A 348 -5.58 -5.38 6.55
CA LEU A 348 -6.43 -4.46 5.80
C LEU A 348 -6.07 -3.00 6.07
N MET A 349 -5.78 -2.67 7.34
CA MET A 349 -5.32 -1.34 7.75
C MET A 349 -3.99 -0.97 7.07
N LYS A 350 -2.99 -1.88 7.08
CA LYS A 350 -1.71 -1.67 6.37
C LYS A 350 -1.86 -1.54 4.85
N LYS A 351 -2.91 -2.13 4.27
CA LYS A 351 -3.25 -1.99 2.85
C LYS A 351 -4.03 -0.72 2.53
N GLY A 352 -4.37 0.10 3.51
CA GLY A 352 -5.18 1.30 3.34
C GLY A 352 -6.64 1.00 2.98
N GLN A 353 -7.21 -0.07 3.51
CA GLN A 353 -8.58 -0.53 3.31
C GLN A 353 -9.37 -0.50 4.62
N PRO A 354 -9.49 0.66 5.30
CA PRO A 354 -10.09 0.75 6.61
C PRO A 354 -11.59 0.42 6.62
N GLU A 355 -12.32 0.64 5.52
CA GLU A 355 -13.73 0.31 5.40
C GLU A 355 -13.97 -1.20 5.51
N ARG A 356 -13.15 -2.01 4.81
CA ARG A 356 -13.20 -3.47 4.92
C ARG A 356 -12.78 -3.97 6.31
N ALA A 357 -11.83 -3.27 6.94
CA ALA A 357 -11.44 -3.57 8.31
C ALA A 357 -12.60 -3.36 9.28
N VAL A 358 -13.35 -2.27 9.11
CA VAL A 358 -14.57 -1.98 9.89
C VAL A 358 -15.63 -3.06 9.67
N GLU A 359 -15.92 -3.43 8.42
CA GLU A 359 -16.90 -4.50 8.11
C GLU A 359 -16.56 -5.82 8.81
N LEU A 360 -15.26 -6.19 8.88
CA LEU A 360 -14.82 -7.39 9.59
C LEU A 360 -14.94 -7.29 11.11
N LEU A 361 -14.79 -6.08 11.66
CA LEU A 361 -14.90 -5.82 13.10
C LEU A 361 -16.34 -5.73 13.59
N GLU A 362 -17.28 -5.25 12.78
CA GLU A 362 -18.67 -5.02 13.22
C GLU A 362 -19.33 -6.23 13.89
N PRO A 363 -19.21 -7.48 13.41
CA PRO A 363 -19.78 -8.63 14.09
C PRO A 363 -19.17 -8.88 15.47
N LEU A 364 -17.86 -8.61 15.66
CA LEU A 364 -17.14 -8.79 16.92
C LEU A 364 -17.53 -7.74 17.96
N LEU A 365 -17.95 -6.56 17.51
CA LEU A 365 -18.28 -5.41 18.34
C LEU A 365 -19.77 -5.37 18.75
N LYS A 366 -20.61 -6.31 18.28
CA LYS A 366 -22.04 -6.41 18.61
C LYS A 366 -22.31 -6.84 20.06
N SER A 367 -21.38 -7.58 20.65
CA SER A 367 -21.44 -7.99 22.05
C SER A 367 -20.41 -7.19 22.86
N GLU A 368 -20.73 -6.95 24.13
CA GLU A 368 -19.73 -6.41 25.06
C GLU A 368 -18.56 -7.38 25.18
N SER A 369 -17.36 -6.82 25.18
CA SER A 369 -16.11 -7.56 25.23
C SER A 369 -15.18 -6.93 26.27
N ASP A 370 -14.44 -7.76 27.00
CA ASP A 370 -13.37 -7.30 27.89
C ASP A 370 -12.01 -7.14 27.15
N ASP A 371 -12.02 -7.29 25.82
CA ASP A 371 -10.84 -7.18 24.98
C ASP A 371 -10.57 -5.72 24.60
N SER A 372 -9.80 -5.03 25.41
CA SER A 372 -9.41 -3.63 25.16
C SER A 372 -8.65 -3.44 23.84
N GLN A 373 -7.90 -4.47 23.37
CA GLN A 373 -7.19 -4.42 22.10
C GLN A 373 -8.15 -4.47 20.91
N LEU A 374 -9.26 -5.21 21.03
CA LEU A 374 -10.30 -5.23 20.02
C LEU A 374 -10.92 -3.83 19.84
N TYR A 375 -11.24 -3.16 20.93
CA TYR A 375 -11.77 -1.80 20.89
C TYR A 375 -10.73 -0.80 20.37
N ALA A 376 -9.47 -0.92 20.76
CA ALA A 376 -8.41 -0.06 20.24
C ALA A 376 -8.24 -0.23 18.72
N LEU A 377 -8.25 -1.46 18.24
CA LEU A 377 -8.17 -1.76 16.81
C LEU A 377 -9.38 -1.23 16.01
N ALA A 378 -10.57 -1.29 16.62
CA ALA A 378 -11.77 -0.67 16.05
C ALA A 378 -11.62 0.86 15.97
N GLY A 379 -11.14 1.47 17.06
CA GLY A 379 -10.86 2.90 17.10
C GLY A 379 -9.88 3.32 16.00
N GLU A 380 -8.79 2.56 15.79
CA GLU A 380 -7.82 2.82 14.72
C GLU A 380 -8.44 2.69 13.32
N ALA A 381 -9.26 1.67 13.07
CA ALA A 381 -9.92 1.48 11.79
C ALA A 381 -10.86 2.67 11.48
N TYR A 382 -11.65 3.11 12.45
CA TYR A 382 -12.49 4.28 12.32
C TYR A 382 -11.71 5.59 12.20
N MET A 383 -10.54 5.71 12.84
CA MET A 383 -9.62 6.85 12.64
C MET A 383 -9.15 6.94 11.19
N GLN A 384 -8.71 5.83 10.61
CA GLN A 384 -8.26 5.81 9.21
C GLN A 384 -9.39 6.07 8.21
N SER A 385 -10.61 5.59 8.49
CA SER A 385 -11.80 5.90 7.70
C SER A 385 -12.36 7.31 7.96
N LYS A 386 -11.67 8.12 8.80
CA LYS A 386 -12.07 9.48 9.20
C LYS A 386 -13.41 9.57 9.93
N ASN A 387 -13.90 8.45 10.44
CA ASN A 387 -15.09 8.45 11.33
C ASN A 387 -14.67 8.68 12.79
N PHE A 388 -14.30 9.91 13.08
CA PHE A 388 -13.75 10.28 14.39
C PHE A 388 -14.73 10.08 15.55
N VAL A 389 -16.03 10.12 15.29
CA VAL A 389 -17.06 9.91 16.31
C VAL A 389 -17.01 8.46 16.81
N LYS A 390 -17.08 7.49 15.91
CA LYS A 390 -16.98 6.07 16.26
C LYS A 390 -15.59 5.73 16.81
N ALA A 391 -14.54 6.33 16.23
CA ALA A 391 -13.17 6.14 16.75
C ALA A 391 -13.08 6.53 18.23
N THR A 392 -13.64 7.69 18.61
CA THR A 392 -13.69 8.16 19.99
C THR A 392 -14.46 7.19 20.89
N GLU A 393 -15.64 6.73 20.46
CA GLU A 393 -16.45 5.76 21.23
C GLU A 393 -15.63 4.50 21.58
N TYR A 394 -14.93 3.92 20.61
CA TYR A 394 -14.17 2.70 20.84
C TYR A 394 -12.89 2.93 21.64
N PHE A 395 -12.20 4.05 21.46
CA PHE A 395 -11.06 4.37 22.32
C PHE A 395 -11.49 4.70 23.76
N GLU A 396 -12.68 5.25 23.98
CA GLU A 396 -13.26 5.42 25.32
C GLU A 396 -13.49 4.05 25.98
N LYS A 397 -14.06 3.08 25.26
CA LYS A 397 -14.22 1.70 25.76
C LYS A 397 -12.86 1.08 26.11
N ALA A 398 -11.87 1.19 25.19
CA ALA A 398 -10.53 0.66 25.45
C ALA A 398 -9.87 1.30 26.67
N SER A 399 -9.94 2.63 26.82
CA SER A 399 -9.36 3.35 27.95
C SER A 399 -10.11 3.10 29.28
N THR A 400 -11.40 2.78 29.23
CA THR A 400 -12.19 2.37 30.41
C THR A 400 -11.75 1.01 30.94
N LEU A 401 -11.48 0.05 30.02
CA LEU A 401 -10.95 -1.28 30.38
C LEU A 401 -9.53 -1.22 30.92
N VAL A 402 -8.70 -0.34 30.36
CA VAL A 402 -7.29 -0.18 30.77
C VAL A 402 -6.98 1.30 31.05
N PRO A 403 -7.44 1.84 32.23
CA PRO A 403 -7.34 3.27 32.55
C PRO A 403 -5.91 3.83 32.67
N LYS A 404 -4.92 2.98 32.80
CA LYS A 404 -3.48 3.35 32.90
C LYS A 404 -2.73 3.19 31.58
N SER A 405 -3.44 3.04 30.44
CA SER A 405 -2.79 2.95 29.14
C SER A 405 -2.59 4.36 28.55
N ALA A 406 -1.36 4.85 28.55
CA ALA A 406 -0.98 6.08 27.87
C ALA A 406 -1.30 6.04 26.37
N GLU A 407 -1.17 4.86 25.75
CA GLU A 407 -1.46 4.65 24.35
C GLU A 407 -2.94 4.89 24.03
N TYR A 408 -3.86 4.34 24.81
CA TYR A 408 -5.29 4.50 24.60
C TYR A 408 -5.74 5.94 24.85
N HIS A 409 -5.22 6.62 25.89
CA HIS A 409 -5.48 8.04 26.11
C HIS A 409 -4.89 8.92 24.98
N THR A 410 -3.72 8.58 24.45
CA THR A 410 -3.16 9.29 23.28
C THR A 410 -4.07 9.12 22.06
N ALA A 411 -4.52 7.91 21.77
CA ALA A 411 -5.41 7.63 20.64
C ALA A 411 -6.78 8.31 20.81
N LEU A 412 -7.32 8.31 22.03
CA LEU A 412 -8.54 9.01 22.38
C LEU A 412 -8.38 10.53 22.20
N GLY A 413 -7.29 11.11 22.65
CA GLY A 413 -6.96 12.52 22.41
C GLY A 413 -6.90 12.84 20.89
N MET A 414 -6.24 12.00 20.11
CA MET A 414 -6.16 12.17 18.65
C MET A 414 -7.54 12.09 17.99
N SER A 415 -8.40 11.17 18.41
CA SER A 415 -9.73 11.03 17.83
C SER A 415 -10.61 12.25 18.15
N LYS A 416 -10.52 12.78 19.39
CA LYS A 416 -11.20 14.02 19.80
C LYS A 416 -10.68 15.23 18.99
N LEU A 417 -9.38 15.31 18.71
CA LEU A 417 -8.81 16.33 17.79
C LEU A 417 -9.41 16.24 16.39
N GLY A 418 -9.61 15.01 15.90
CA GLY A 418 -10.26 14.77 14.60
C GLY A 418 -11.71 15.26 14.56
N GLN A 419 -12.44 15.20 15.68
CA GLN A 419 -13.80 15.75 15.84
C GLN A 419 -13.81 17.29 15.98
N GLY A 420 -12.67 17.92 16.21
CA GLY A 420 -12.58 19.34 16.59
C GLY A 420 -12.80 19.64 18.07
N ASP A 421 -12.97 18.61 18.90
CA ASP A 421 -13.11 18.74 20.34
C ASP A 421 -11.74 18.89 21.01
N ASN A 422 -11.18 20.06 20.83
CA ASN A 422 -9.84 20.36 21.30
C ASN A 422 -9.71 20.33 22.83
N SER A 423 -10.76 20.72 23.53
CA SER A 423 -10.73 20.83 25.01
C SER A 423 -10.62 19.46 25.66
N ARG A 424 -11.48 18.49 25.27
CA ARG A 424 -11.42 17.12 25.77
C ARG A 424 -10.21 16.36 25.26
N ALA A 425 -9.72 16.68 24.05
CA ALA A 425 -8.51 16.11 23.53
C ALA A 425 -7.27 16.48 24.37
N ILE A 426 -7.16 17.74 24.79
CA ILE A 426 -6.06 18.21 25.65
C ILE A 426 -6.04 17.43 26.95
N ILE A 427 -7.20 17.26 27.63
CA ILE A 427 -7.29 16.50 28.88
C ILE A 427 -6.78 15.07 28.72
N GLU A 428 -7.16 14.40 27.65
CA GLU A 428 -6.71 13.03 27.37
C GLU A 428 -5.19 12.96 27.06
N LEU A 429 -4.67 13.95 26.33
CA LEU A 429 -3.24 14.01 26.02
C LEU A 429 -2.39 14.36 27.24
N GLU A 430 -2.87 15.22 28.16
CA GLU A 430 -2.24 15.50 29.44
C GLU A 430 -2.18 14.24 30.29
N LYS A 431 -3.32 13.52 30.41
CA LYS A 431 -3.37 12.25 31.13
C LYS A 431 -2.42 11.20 30.51
N ALA A 432 -2.33 11.14 29.20
CA ALA A 432 -1.41 10.25 28.52
C ALA A 432 0.06 10.60 28.79
N ALA A 433 0.39 11.88 28.83
CA ALA A 433 1.75 12.35 29.12
C ALA A 433 2.15 12.02 30.57
N ASP A 434 1.24 12.16 31.51
CA ASP A 434 1.47 11.81 32.93
C ASP A 434 1.67 10.30 33.14
N LEU A 435 0.98 9.47 32.33
CA LEU A 435 1.08 8.01 32.43
C LEU A 435 2.36 7.45 31.81
N ASP A 436 2.91 8.08 30.80
CA ASP A 436 4.14 7.65 30.11
C ASP A 436 5.11 8.81 29.91
N VAL A 437 5.77 9.18 31.01
CA VAL A 437 6.79 10.23 31.05
C VAL A 437 7.98 9.95 30.12
N LYS A 438 8.27 8.68 29.85
CA LYS A 438 9.42 8.29 28.98
C LYS A 438 9.09 8.41 27.51
N SER A 439 7.82 8.28 27.12
CA SER A 439 7.38 8.44 25.74
C SER A 439 7.03 9.91 25.50
N SER A 440 7.81 10.61 24.72
CA SER A 440 7.51 12.01 24.38
C SER A 440 6.30 12.18 23.46
N LYS A 441 5.61 11.10 23.05
CA LYS A 441 4.56 11.13 22.02
C LYS A 441 3.35 12.00 22.43
N ALA A 442 2.79 11.76 23.60
CA ALA A 442 1.65 12.52 24.09
C ALA A 442 1.99 13.99 24.34
N GLY A 443 3.14 14.26 24.99
CA GLY A 443 3.66 15.62 25.21
C GLY A 443 3.89 16.39 23.90
N VAL A 444 4.46 15.74 22.89
CA VAL A 444 4.64 16.34 21.56
C VAL A 444 3.28 16.68 20.92
N LEU A 445 2.29 15.78 20.99
CA LEU A 445 0.96 16.03 20.46
C LEU A 445 0.26 17.19 21.21
N LEU A 446 0.47 17.29 22.50
CA LEU A 446 -0.05 18.40 23.32
C LEU A 446 0.55 19.75 22.85
N VAL A 447 1.87 19.81 22.69
CA VAL A 447 2.55 20.99 22.14
C VAL A 447 1.99 21.37 20.76
N MET A 448 1.87 20.40 19.88
CA MET A 448 1.35 20.63 18.52
C MET A 448 -0.12 21.08 18.55
N THR A 449 -0.92 20.57 19.48
CA THR A 449 -2.32 20.97 19.64
C THR A 449 -2.44 22.41 20.09
N HIS A 450 -1.71 22.83 21.12
CA HIS A 450 -1.68 24.23 21.57
C HIS A 450 -1.13 25.18 20.50
N LEU A 451 -0.11 24.74 19.72
CA LEU A 451 0.40 25.52 18.58
C LEU A 451 -0.69 25.75 17.51
N ARG A 452 -1.44 24.72 17.14
CA ARG A 452 -2.55 24.82 16.20
C ARG A 452 -3.65 25.76 16.69
N LEU A 453 -3.93 25.75 17.98
CA LEU A 453 -4.88 26.64 18.64
C LEU A 453 -4.33 28.08 18.84
N LYS A 454 -3.07 28.33 18.47
CA LYS A 454 -2.36 29.58 18.70
C LYS A 454 -2.21 29.96 20.18
N GLU A 455 -2.29 28.97 21.06
CA GLU A 455 -2.08 29.09 22.50
C GLU A 455 -0.58 28.95 22.82
N PHE A 456 0.22 29.91 22.35
CA PHE A 456 1.68 29.81 22.32
C PHE A 456 2.32 29.64 23.71
N ASP A 457 1.75 30.24 24.75
CA ASP A 457 2.27 30.14 26.12
C ASP A 457 2.04 28.75 26.70
N LYS A 458 0.86 28.17 26.48
CA LYS A 458 0.57 26.77 26.85
C LYS A 458 1.41 25.80 26.06
N ALA A 459 1.58 26.03 24.74
CA ALA A 459 2.48 25.24 23.92
C ALA A 459 3.91 25.25 24.46
N MET A 460 4.41 26.41 24.90
CA MET A 460 5.73 26.54 25.50
C MET A 460 5.82 25.82 26.85
N ALA A 461 4.81 25.96 27.71
CA ALA A 461 4.76 25.25 29.00
C ALA A 461 4.82 23.73 28.79
N ALA A 462 4.00 23.17 27.87
CA ALA A 462 4.02 21.76 27.52
C ALA A 462 5.37 21.32 26.93
N ALA A 463 6.01 22.18 26.10
CA ALA A 463 7.31 21.87 25.52
C ALA A 463 8.44 21.87 26.56
N ILE A 464 8.35 22.71 27.60
CA ILE A 464 9.31 22.72 28.73
C ILE A 464 9.17 21.43 29.57
N VAL A 465 7.95 20.96 29.82
CA VAL A 465 7.71 19.69 30.52
C VAL A 465 8.30 18.55 29.68
N ALA A 466 7.95 18.48 28.39
CA ALA A 466 8.46 17.44 27.50
C ALA A 466 10.00 17.46 27.38
N GLU A 467 10.66 18.63 27.42
CA GLU A 467 12.11 18.78 27.43
C GLU A 467 12.73 18.25 28.73
N LYS A 468 12.11 18.50 29.87
CA LYS A 468 12.58 17.99 31.16
C LYS A 468 12.62 16.47 31.19
N ASP A 469 11.59 15.87 30.62
CA ASP A 469 11.46 14.41 30.58
C ASP A 469 12.34 13.76 29.52
N ASN A 470 12.59 14.47 28.42
CA ASN A 470 13.37 14.00 27.27
C ASN A 470 14.35 15.06 26.78
N PRO A 471 15.42 15.40 27.54
CA PRO A 471 16.29 16.54 27.27
C PRO A 471 17.12 16.42 25.98
N ASN A 472 17.36 15.21 25.51
CA ASN A 472 18.14 14.91 24.31
C ASN A 472 17.29 14.71 23.05
N ASN A 473 15.99 15.03 23.10
CA ASN A 473 15.12 14.89 21.94
C ASN A 473 15.16 16.16 21.06
N PRO A 474 15.73 16.11 19.85
CA PRO A 474 15.84 17.26 18.97
C PRO A 474 14.47 17.78 18.48
N LEU A 475 13.44 16.91 18.42
CA LEU A 475 12.08 17.28 18.04
C LEU A 475 11.51 18.34 19.00
N ILE A 476 11.73 18.17 20.30
CA ILE A 476 11.22 19.13 21.32
C ILE A 476 11.86 20.51 21.15
N GLN A 477 13.17 20.55 20.91
CA GLN A 477 13.87 21.81 20.62
C GLN A 477 13.36 22.45 19.32
N ASN A 478 13.12 21.66 18.29
CA ASN A 478 12.52 22.15 17.06
C ASN A 478 11.11 22.70 17.25
N LEU A 479 10.28 22.06 18.09
CA LEU A 479 8.95 22.56 18.44
C LEU A 479 9.04 23.89 19.21
N LYS A 480 9.96 24.02 20.18
CA LYS A 480 10.22 25.29 20.87
C LYS A 480 10.62 26.40 19.89
N GLY A 481 11.53 26.09 18.96
CA GLY A 481 11.87 26.99 17.87
C GLY A 481 10.67 27.41 17.02
N GLY A 482 9.77 26.48 16.72
CA GLY A 482 8.52 26.75 16.00
C GLY A 482 7.56 27.65 16.79
N ILE A 483 7.46 27.48 18.12
CA ILE A 483 6.68 28.35 19.00
C ILE A 483 7.23 29.78 18.98
N TYR A 484 8.55 29.96 19.12
CA TYR A 484 9.19 31.27 19.05
C TYR A 484 8.98 31.95 17.68
N LEU A 485 9.09 31.19 16.57
CA LEU A 485 8.76 31.72 15.24
C LEU A 485 7.33 32.22 15.16
N SER A 486 6.37 31.46 15.73
CA SER A 486 4.96 31.84 15.74
C SER A 486 4.68 33.09 16.57
N LYS A 487 5.54 33.39 17.55
CA LYS A 487 5.55 34.61 18.34
C LYS A 487 6.38 35.72 17.70
N ASN A 488 6.92 35.53 16.49
CA ASN A 488 7.84 36.40 15.77
C ASN A 488 9.16 36.68 16.51
N ASP A 489 9.56 35.78 17.43
CA ASP A 489 10.83 35.85 18.18
C ASP A 489 11.90 35.03 17.42
N ILE A 490 12.47 35.62 16.41
CA ILE A 490 13.45 35.00 15.53
C ILE A 490 14.73 34.59 16.28
N ALA A 491 15.14 35.42 17.28
CA ALA A 491 16.36 35.15 18.03
C ALA A 491 16.28 33.88 18.87
N ASN A 492 15.25 33.73 19.68
CA ASN A 492 15.04 32.54 20.50
C ASN A 492 14.68 31.32 19.63
N ALA A 493 13.99 31.51 18.50
CA ALA A 493 13.74 30.45 17.53
C ALA A 493 15.05 29.85 17.01
N ARG A 494 15.99 30.71 16.60
CA ARG A 494 17.34 30.32 16.13
C ARG A 494 18.07 29.51 17.20
N ILE A 495 18.14 30.00 18.45
CA ILE A 495 18.78 29.32 19.56
C ILE A 495 18.21 27.92 19.76
N SER A 496 16.88 27.80 19.73
CA SER A 496 16.21 26.51 19.91
C SER A 496 16.50 25.53 18.75
N PHE A 497 16.47 26.00 17.49
CA PHE A 497 16.81 25.17 16.35
C PHE A 497 18.30 24.78 16.34
N GLU A 498 19.19 25.67 16.73
CA GLU A 498 20.63 25.36 16.86
C GLU A 498 20.86 24.30 17.94
N LYS A 499 20.13 24.37 19.06
CA LYS A 499 20.16 23.32 20.08
C LYS A 499 19.68 21.98 19.53
N ALA A 500 18.61 21.95 18.72
CA ALA A 500 18.15 20.73 18.04
C ALA A 500 19.22 20.14 17.09
N VAL A 501 19.91 20.99 16.33
CA VAL A 501 21.01 20.59 15.43
C VAL A 501 22.24 20.14 16.22
N ALA A 502 22.52 20.76 17.37
CA ALA A 502 23.61 20.31 18.24
C ALA A 502 23.36 18.92 18.82
N LEU A 503 22.10 18.59 19.17
CA LEU A 503 21.70 17.26 19.63
C LEU A 503 21.79 16.23 18.49
N GLN A 504 21.35 16.60 17.29
CA GLN A 504 21.40 15.74 16.11
C GLN A 504 21.72 16.57 14.87
N PRO A 505 22.97 16.59 14.41
CA PRO A 505 23.42 17.41 13.28
C PRO A 505 22.67 17.14 11.95
N THR A 506 22.13 15.93 11.79
CA THR A 506 21.35 15.54 10.61
C THR A 506 19.83 15.70 10.80
N TYR A 507 19.38 16.30 11.91
CA TYR A 507 17.96 16.54 12.17
C TYR A 507 17.41 17.60 11.21
N PHE A 508 17.01 17.17 10.05
CA PHE A 508 16.68 18.01 8.91
C PHE A 508 15.59 19.07 9.18
N PRO A 509 14.51 18.82 9.98
CA PRO A 509 13.51 19.85 10.26
C PRO A 509 14.11 21.12 10.87
N ALA A 510 15.02 20.98 11.84
CA ALA A 510 15.67 22.15 12.45
C ALA A 510 16.66 22.84 11.50
N VAL A 511 17.43 22.05 10.74
CA VAL A 511 18.33 22.57 9.71
C VAL A 511 17.55 23.39 8.65
N SER A 512 16.41 22.85 8.20
CA SER A 512 15.54 23.53 7.23
C SER A 512 14.93 24.83 7.79
N ASN A 513 14.51 24.82 9.06
CA ASN A 513 14.02 26.03 9.73
C ASN A 513 15.10 27.11 9.85
N LEU A 514 16.32 26.73 10.23
CA LEU A 514 17.46 27.65 10.28
C LEU A 514 17.81 28.22 8.90
N ALA A 515 17.83 27.36 7.88
CA ALA A 515 18.08 27.81 6.52
C ALA A 515 16.99 28.79 6.03
N ARG A 516 15.72 28.57 6.40
CA ARG A 516 14.62 29.49 6.11
C ARG A 516 14.82 30.83 6.80
N ILE A 517 15.25 30.86 8.06
CA ILE A 517 15.60 32.11 8.77
C ILE A 517 16.75 32.80 8.05
N ASP A 518 17.81 32.07 7.66
CA ASP A 518 18.94 32.63 6.94
C ASP A 518 18.53 33.24 5.58
N MET A 519 17.59 32.59 4.86
CA MET A 519 17.02 33.11 3.62
C MET A 519 16.21 34.41 3.85
N GLN A 520 15.41 34.47 4.92
CA GLN A 520 14.65 35.67 5.29
C GLN A 520 15.60 36.83 5.63
N GLU A 521 16.75 36.58 6.24
CA GLU A 521 17.80 37.52 6.54
C GLU A 521 18.68 37.85 5.31
N LYS A 522 18.31 37.37 4.12
CA LYS A 522 19.06 37.55 2.87
C LYS A 522 20.49 36.97 2.93
N LYS A 523 20.67 35.86 3.66
CA LYS A 523 21.94 35.13 3.81
C LYS A 523 21.90 33.77 3.12
N PRO A 524 21.72 33.67 1.79
CA PRO A 524 21.52 32.40 1.08
C PRO A 524 22.74 31.47 1.16
N ASP A 525 23.95 32.00 1.35
CA ASP A 525 25.16 31.19 1.47
C ASP A 525 25.25 30.51 2.85
N ALA A 526 24.74 31.15 3.90
CA ALA A 526 24.58 30.54 5.21
C ALA A 526 23.58 29.39 5.15
N ALA A 527 22.43 29.57 4.51
CA ALA A 527 21.44 28.53 4.28
C ALA A 527 22.04 27.33 3.51
N LYS A 528 22.81 27.58 2.44
CA LYS A 528 23.51 26.55 1.67
C LYS A 528 24.46 25.75 2.55
N LYS A 529 25.31 26.43 3.32
CA LYS A 529 26.29 25.80 4.22
C LYS A 529 25.64 24.85 5.23
N ARG A 530 24.46 25.20 5.75
CA ARG A 530 23.73 24.29 6.66
C ARG A 530 23.42 22.95 6.04
N PHE A 531 22.95 22.93 4.80
CA PHE A 531 22.66 21.69 4.10
C PHE A 531 23.94 20.93 3.69
N GLU A 532 25.01 21.65 3.36
CA GLU A 532 26.32 21.04 3.10
C GLU A 532 26.87 20.32 4.34
N ILE A 533 26.73 20.88 5.53
CA ILE A 533 27.11 20.25 6.81
C ILE A 533 26.33 18.94 7.03
N VAL A 534 25.03 18.91 6.70
CA VAL A 534 24.26 17.66 6.76
C VAL A 534 24.88 16.62 5.83
N LEU A 535 25.26 16.99 4.61
CA LEU A 535 25.88 16.09 3.64
C LEU A 535 27.30 15.64 4.01
N GLU A 536 28.02 16.41 4.80
CA GLU A 536 29.31 15.97 5.38
C GLU A 536 29.12 14.80 6.35
N LYS A 537 28.03 14.82 7.11
CA LYS A 537 27.69 13.78 8.11
C LYS A 537 26.93 12.60 7.49
N ASP A 538 26.07 12.89 6.55
CA ASP A 538 25.23 11.92 5.83
C ASP A 538 25.28 12.22 4.32
N LYS A 539 26.26 11.64 3.63
CA LYS A 539 26.53 11.88 2.21
C LYS A 539 25.37 11.50 1.29
N LYS A 540 24.42 10.71 1.80
CA LYS A 540 23.25 10.21 1.05
C LYS A 540 21.94 10.90 1.44
N ASN A 541 22.01 11.95 2.24
CA ASN A 541 20.82 12.66 2.72
C ASN A 541 20.04 13.32 1.57
N LEU A 542 18.94 12.71 1.20
CA LEU A 542 18.08 13.19 0.11
C LEU A 542 17.49 14.57 0.36
N GLN A 543 17.08 14.82 1.60
CA GLN A 543 16.45 16.09 1.97
C GLN A 543 17.44 17.25 1.81
N ALA A 544 18.69 17.05 2.19
CA ALA A 544 19.72 18.05 2.03
C ALA A 544 20.06 18.31 0.54
N MET A 545 20.17 17.24 -0.28
CA MET A 545 20.41 17.39 -1.73
C MET A 545 19.26 18.12 -2.41
N THR A 546 18.01 17.76 -2.12
CA THR A 546 16.83 18.41 -2.71
C THR A 546 16.67 19.86 -2.25
N ALA A 547 17.05 20.17 -1.00
CA ALA A 547 17.07 21.54 -0.50
C ALA A 547 18.13 22.40 -1.20
N LEU A 548 19.35 21.87 -1.43
CA LEU A 548 20.40 22.54 -2.20
C LEU A 548 19.96 22.80 -3.64
N ALA A 549 19.29 21.81 -4.26
CA ALA A 549 18.71 22.00 -5.59
C ALA A 549 17.66 23.11 -5.60
N SER A 550 16.78 23.16 -4.59
CA SER A 550 15.78 24.22 -4.46
C SER A 550 16.38 25.61 -4.27
N LEU A 551 17.46 25.71 -3.48
CA LEU A 551 18.22 26.97 -3.33
C LEU A 551 18.87 27.41 -4.65
N ALA A 552 19.42 26.46 -5.40
CA ALA A 552 20.02 26.73 -6.70
C ALA A 552 18.98 27.25 -7.70
N VAL A 553 17.78 26.63 -7.73
CA VAL A 553 16.65 27.12 -8.55
C VAL A 553 16.26 28.54 -8.16
N ALA A 554 16.16 28.84 -6.86
CA ALA A 554 15.79 30.14 -6.36
C ALA A 554 16.83 31.23 -6.74
N LYS A 555 18.10 30.86 -6.90
CA LYS A 555 19.20 31.73 -7.40
C LYS A 555 19.28 31.79 -8.94
N GLY A 556 18.42 31.05 -9.67
CA GLY A 556 18.48 30.96 -11.13
C GLY A 556 19.59 30.05 -11.66
N ASN A 557 20.30 29.32 -10.79
CA ASN A 557 21.39 28.40 -11.17
C ASN A 557 20.83 27.01 -11.50
N ASN A 558 20.28 26.87 -12.71
CA ASN A 558 19.66 25.64 -13.16
C ASN A 558 20.64 24.45 -13.30
N GLU A 559 21.90 24.68 -13.61
CA GLU A 559 22.93 23.63 -13.73
C GLU A 559 23.29 23.07 -12.35
N GLU A 560 23.50 23.91 -11.35
CA GLU A 560 23.73 23.43 -9.97
C GLU A 560 22.53 22.64 -9.44
N ALA A 561 21.32 23.13 -9.69
CA ALA A 561 20.08 22.42 -9.30
C ALA A 561 20.00 21.03 -9.94
N LYS A 562 20.28 20.93 -11.22
CA LYS A 562 20.36 19.66 -11.95
C LYS A 562 21.38 18.72 -11.31
N THR A 563 22.58 19.19 -11.06
CA THR A 563 23.66 18.38 -10.47
C THR A 563 23.26 17.76 -9.13
N TRP A 564 22.64 18.56 -8.25
CA TRP A 564 22.14 18.06 -6.96
C TRP A 564 21.03 17.03 -7.12
N LEU A 565 20.09 17.24 -8.05
CA LEU A 565 18.98 16.31 -8.29
C LEU A 565 19.45 15.02 -8.97
N GLU A 566 20.41 15.07 -9.88
CA GLU A 566 21.04 13.90 -10.49
C GLU A 566 21.73 13.05 -9.42
N ARG A 567 22.48 13.68 -8.50
CA ARG A 567 23.10 13.00 -7.37
C ARG A 567 22.04 12.38 -6.45
N ALA A 568 21.02 13.13 -6.07
CA ALA A 568 19.93 12.62 -5.24
C ALA A 568 19.23 11.40 -5.88
N ASN A 569 18.98 11.47 -7.19
CA ASN A 569 18.34 10.38 -7.94
C ASN A 569 19.26 9.15 -8.11
N SER A 570 20.58 9.36 -8.22
CA SER A 570 21.53 8.27 -8.30
C SER A 570 21.64 7.48 -6.99
N GLU A 571 21.53 8.16 -5.84
CA GLU A 571 21.56 7.54 -4.51
C GLU A 571 20.24 6.81 -4.18
N ASN A 572 19.11 7.26 -4.72
CA ASN A 572 17.79 6.68 -4.47
C ASN A 572 16.94 6.67 -5.76
N PRO A 573 17.24 5.77 -6.70
CA PRO A 573 16.55 5.71 -8.00
C PRO A 573 15.08 5.24 -7.87
N GLU A 574 14.69 4.66 -6.75
CA GLU A 574 13.32 4.30 -6.40
C GLU A 574 12.49 5.44 -5.79
N SER A 575 13.12 6.58 -5.51
CA SER A 575 12.42 7.75 -4.96
C SER A 575 11.65 8.49 -6.04
N LEU A 576 10.36 8.24 -6.12
CA LEU A 576 9.47 8.95 -7.06
C LEU A 576 9.56 10.49 -6.90
N PRO A 577 9.52 11.08 -5.69
CA PRO A 577 9.60 12.53 -5.53
C PRO A 577 10.89 13.13 -6.10
N VAL A 578 12.03 12.49 -5.86
CA VAL A 578 13.32 12.98 -6.39
C VAL A 578 13.36 12.88 -7.91
N THR A 579 12.90 11.77 -8.46
CA THR A 579 12.85 11.57 -9.91
C THR A 579 11.93 12.60 -10.60
N GLN A 580 10.78 12.91 -9.95
CA GLN A 580 9.88 13.96 -10.44
C GLN A 580 10.51 15.33 -10.43
N LEU A 581 11.23 15.70 -9.35
CA LEU A 581 11.96 16.98 -9.28
C LEU A 581 13.03 17.08 -10.37
N LEU A 582 13.78 16.00 -10.62
CA LEU A 582 14.79 15.96 -11.68
C LEU A 582 14.14 16.09 -13.07
N ALA A 583 13.04 15.39 -13.31
CA ALA A 583 12.31 15.50 -14.57
C ALA A 583 11.77 16.92 -14.80
N GLN A 584 11.23 17.55 -13.75
CA GLN A 584 10.80 18.96 -13.81
C GLN A 584 11.98 19.91 -14.09
N GLN A 585 13.15 19.65 -13.49
CA GLN A 585 14.34 20.47 -13.74
C GLN A 585 14.82 20.36 -15.20
N TYR A 586 14.84 19.14 -15.76
CA TYR A 586 15.10 18.97 -17.19
C TYR A 586 14.07 19.72 -18.06
N GLY A 587 12.79 19.69 -17.67
CA GLY A 587 11.74 20.45 -18.34
C GLY A 587 11.97 21.96 -18.33
N ARG A 588 12.39 22.52 -17.18
CA ARG A 588 12.74 23.97 -17.04
C ARG A 588 13.92 24.36 -17.91
N MET A 589 14.88 23.46 -18.11
CA MET A 589 16.06 23.68 -18.95
C MET A 589 15.79 23.47 -20.44
N GLY A 590 14.57 23.07 -20.82
CA GLY A 590 14.21 22.72 -22.21
C GLY A 590 14.59 21.29 -22.62
N ASP A 591 15.25 20.54 -21.73
CA ASP A 591 15.76 19.17 -21.99
C ASP A 591 14.64 18.10 -21.86
N LYS A 592 13.51 18.33 -22.52
CA LYS A 592 12.33 17.47 -22.41
C LYS A 592 12.61 16.00 -22.76
N GLN A 593 13.55 15.74 -23.68
CA GLN A 593 13.95 14.38 -24.05
C GLN A 593 14.69 13.68 -22.91
N LYS A 594 15.54 14.39 -22.15
CA LYS A 594 16.21 13.81 -20.97
C LYS A 594 15.19 13.44 -19.90
N ALA A 595 14.16 14.29 -19.69
CA ALA A 595 13.06 13.96 -18.79
C ALA A 595 12.33 12.67 -19.19
N LEU A 596 12.08 12.47 -20.50
CA LEU A 596 11.45 11.24 -21.02
C LEU A 596 12.33 10.00 -20.81
N VAL A 597 13.63 10.10 -21.09
CA VAL A 597 14.59 9.00 -20.89
C VAL A 597 14.65 8.63 -19.40
N LEU A 598 14.72 9.63 -18.51
CA LEU A 598 14.69 9.43 -17.06
C LEU A 598 13.41 8.70 -16.62
N ALA A 599 12.25 9.16 -17.07
CA ALA A 599 10.96 8.57 -16.70
C ALA A 599 10.83 7.11 -17.17
N ARG A 600 11.27 6.82 -18.41
CA ARG A 600 11.29 5.44 -18.94
C ARG A 600 12.20 4.54 -18.11
N LYS A 601 13.43 5.00 -17.83
CA LYS A 601 14.39 4.24 -17.01
C LYS A 601 13.82 3.96 -15.62
N ALA A 602 13.29 4.99 -14.96
CA ALA A 602 12.71 4.86 -13.62
C ALA A 602 11.53 3.90 -13.58
N GLN A 603 10.64 3.95 -14.59
CA GLN A 603 9.51 3.03 -14.71
C GLN A 603 9.96 1.58 -14.92
N ILE A 604 10.97 1.34 -15.78
CA ILE A 604 11.51 0.00 -16.03
C ILE A 604 12.15 -0.57 -14.77
N SER A 605 12.91 0.25 -14.03
CA SER A 605 13.56 -0.18 -12.78
C SER A 605 12.57 -0.40 -11.63
N ASN A 606 11.42 0.27 -11.65
CA ASN A 606 10.42 0.23 -10.59
C ASN A 606 9.02 -0.11 -11.13
N PRO A 607 8.82 -1.27 -11.77
CA PRO A 607 7.60 -1.57 -12.50
C PRO A 607 6.37 -1.73 -11.62
N LYS A 608 6.55 -1.91 -10.31
CA LYS A 608 5.46 -2.07 -9.32
C LYS A 608 5.01 -0.76 -8.68
N ILE A 609 5.69 0.35 -8.93
CA ILE A 609 5.36 1.67 -8.36
C ILE A 609 4.52 2.45 -9.38
N PRO A 610 3.20 2.60 -9.18
CA PRO A 610 2.31 3.23 -10.16
C PRO A 610 2.71 4.66 -10.52
N GLY A 611 3.24 5.42 -9.57
CA GLY A 611 3.63 6.82 -9.77
C GLY A 611 4.68 7.03 -10.85
N PHE A 612 5.58 6.08 -11.11
CA PHE A 612 6.53 6.18 -12.22
C PHE A 612 5.85 6.02 -13.58
N MET A 613 4.81 5.21 -13.66
CA MET A 613 4.01 5.07 -14.88
C MET A 613 3.19 6.34 -15.14
N GLU A 614 2.61 6.94 -14.10
CA GLU A 614 1.91 8.22 -14.19
C GLU A 614 2.85 9.34 -14.64
N MET A 615 4.05 9.44 -14.04
CA MET A 615 5.06 10.43 -14.42
C MET A 615 5.47 10.28 -15.89
N LEU A 616 5.71 9.06 -16.37
CA LEU A 616 6.02 8.79 -17.77
C LEU A 616 4.91 9.30 -18.68
N ALA A 617 3.66 8.98 -18.37
CA ALA A 617 2.50 9.43 -19.14
C ALA A 617 2.37 10.96 -19.17
N GLN A 618 2.59 11.63 -18.05
CA GLN A 618 2.58 13.10 -17.97
C GLN A 618 3.65 13.73 -18.87
N ILE A 619 4.86 13.19 -18.86
CA ILE A 619 5.96 13.70 -19.71
C ILE A 619 5.66 13.46 -21.18
N GLN A 620 5.16 12.27 -21.55
CA GLN A 620 4.73 11.97 -22.93
C GLN A 620 3.66 12.96 -23.40
N MET A 621 2.66 13.25 -22.53
CA MET A 621 1.63 14.24 -22.82
C MET A 621 2.24 15.63 -23.07
N SER A 622 3.20 16.06 -22.24
CA SER A 622 3.87 17.36 -22.38
C SER A 622 4.72 17.49 -23.65
N LEU A 623 5.14 16.35 -24.23
CA LEU A 623 5.87 16.26 -25.49
C LEU A 623 4.98 16.17 -26.73
N GLY A 624 3.64 16.10 -26.52
CA GLY A 624 2.68 15.85 -27.61
C GLY A 624 2.55 14.39 -28.04
N ASP A 625 3.27 13.46 -27.37
CA ASP A 625 3.11 12.01 -27.57
C ASP A 625 1.81 11.53 -26.90
N LYS A 626 0.68 11.93 -27.48
CA LYS A 626 -0.66 11.65 -26.93
C LYS A 626 -0.96 10.16 -26.89
N GLN A 627 -0.52 9.41 -27.92
CA GLN A 627 -0.75 7.97 -27.96
C GLN A 627 0.09 7.23 -26.90
N GLY A 628 1.38 7.55 -26.79
CA GLY A 628 2.23 6.98 -25.75
C GLY A 628 1.74 7.30 -24.35
N ALA A 629 1.23 8.52 -24.13
CA ALA A 629 0.62 8.92 -22.86
C ALA A 629 -0.64 8.11 -22.54
N PHE A 630 -1.51 7.89 -23.53
CA PHE A 630 -2.69 7.05 -23.37
C PHE A 630 -2.33 5.61 -22.97
N ASP A 631 -1.34 5.00 -23.65
CA ASP A 631 -0.90 3.64 -23.34
C ASP A 631 -0.31 3.54 -21.93
N SER A 632 0.46 4.56 -21.50
CA SER A 632 1.03 4.63 -20.16
C SER A 632 -0.02 4.87 -19.08
N TYR A 633 -1.01 5.75 -19.31
CA TYR A 633 -2.14 5.92 -18.39
C TYR A 633 -3.03 4.67 -18.32
N GLY A 634 -3.19 3.94 -19.42
CA GLY A 634 -3.87 2.64 -19.44
C GLY A 634 -3.21 1.62 -18.51
N LYS A 635 -1.88 1.52 -18.57
CA LYS A 635 -1.09 0.67 -17.66
C LYS A 635 -1.18 1.15 -16.21
N PHE A 636 -1.09 2.46 -15.98
CA PHE A 636 -1.29 3.06 -14.65
C PHE A 636 -2.66 2.70 -14.06
N ALA A 637 -3.72 2.82 -14.86
CA ALA A 637 -5.07 2.47 -14.44
C ALA A 637 -5.26 0.95 -14.22
N ALA A 638 -4.53 0.11 -14.96
CA ALA A 638 -4.53 -1.34 -14.73
C ALA A 638 -3.84 -1.72 -13.41
N MET A 639 -2.83 -0.94 -12.98
CA MET A 639 -2.18 -1.12 -11.67
C MET A 639 -3.09 -0.68 -10.49
N LEU A 640 -4.01 0.25 -10.74
CA LEU A 640 -4.91 0.85 -9.76
C LEU A 640 -6.36 0.84 -10.27
N PRO A 641 -6.99 -0.34 -10.45
CA PRO A 641 -8.29 -0.47 -11.12
C PRO A 641 -9.43 0.27 -10.40
N GLU A 642 -9.35 0.36 -9.07
CA GLU A 642 -10.35 1.04 -8.21
C GLU A 642 -10.00 2.51 -7.92
N SER A 643 -8.99 3.07 -8.60
CA SER A 643 -8.64 4.48 -8.45
C SER A 643 -9.42 5.35 -9.43
N PRO A 644 -10.30 6.25 -8.95
CA PRO A 644 -11.02 7.17 -9.83
C PRO A 644 -10.05 8.11 -10.56
N LEU A 645 -8.98 8.56 -9.89
CA LEU A 645 -7.94 9.40 -10.51
C LEU A 645 -7.27 8.68 -11.70
N ALA A 646 -6.92 7.41 -11.53
CA ALA A 646 -6.25 6.65 -12.59
C ALA A 646 -7.15 6.48 -13.83
N GLN A 647 -8.43 6.19 -13.63
CA GLN A 647 -9.41 6.11 -14.73
C GLN A 647 -9.67 7.48 -15.37
N TYR A 648 -9.70 8.54 -14.58
CA TYR A 648 -9.82 9.92 -15.10
C TYR A 648 -8.63 10.30 -15.98
N LYS A 649 -7.40 9.91 -15.64
CA LYS A 649 -6.20 10.15 -16.47
C LYS A 649 -6.29 9.47 -17.82
N VAL A 650 -6.87 8.27 -17.89
CA VAL A 650 -7.18 7.60 -19.17
C VAL A 650 -8.19 8.43 -19.98
N ALA A 651 -9.23 8.92 -19.33
CA ALA A 651 -10.22 9.77 -20.00
C ALA A 651 -9.59 11.07 -20.54
N ALA A 652 -8.72 11.71 -19.75
CA ALA A 652 -8.00 12.90 -20.17
C ALA A 652 -7.11 12.66 -21.41
N ALA A 653 -6.46 11.50 -21.47
CA ALA A 653 -5.66 11.11 -22.63
C ALA A 653 -6.52 10.86 -23.87
N GLN A 654 -7.70 10.24 -23.72
CA GLN A 654 -8.65 10.06 -24.82
C GLN A 654 -9.19 11.42 -25.34
N MET A 655 -9.46 12.36 -24.43
CA MET A 655 -9.84 13.73 -24.81
C MET A 655 -8.72 14.41 -25.61
N ALA A 656 -7.47 14.26 -25.20
CA ALA A 656 -6.32 14.83 -25.90
C ALA A 656 -6.12 14.21 -27.30
N LEU A 657 -6.46 12.94 -27.47
CA LEU A 657 -6.49 12.25 -28.77
C LEU A 657 -7.68 12.66 -29.64
N GLY A 658 -8.66 13.38 -29.11
CA GLY A 658 -9.89 13.72 -29.79
C GLY A 658 -10.91 12.58 -29.86
N ASN A 659 -10.69 11.49 -29.14
CA ASN A 659 -11.58 10.34 -29.11
C ASN A 659 -12.68 10.54 -28.04
N GLU A 660 -13.64 11.39 -28.34
CA GLU A 660 -14.72 11.77 -27.42
C GLU A 660 -15.58 10.59 -26.93
N PRO A 661 -15.96 9.60 -27.78
CA PRO A 661 -16.74 8.46 -27.29
C PRO A 661 -16.02 7.65 -26.23
N ALA A 662 -14.74 7.34 -26.46
CA ALA A 662 -13.93 6.60 -25.49
C ALA A 662 -13.68 7.42 -24.22
N ALA A 663 -13.49 8.74 -24.34
CA ALA A 663 -13.37 9.64 -23.20
C ALA A 663 -14.62 9.61 -22.32
N ILE A 664 -15.82 9.67 -22.91
CA ILE A 664 -17.10 9.59 -22.18
C ILE A 664 -17.22 8.27 -21.40
N GLU A 665 -16.88 7.14 -22.03
CA GLU A 665 -16.95 5.85 -21.34
C GLU A 665 -15.93 5.73 -20.20
N ALA A 666 -14.71 6.26 -20.38
CA ALA A 666 -13.72 6.32 -19.31
C ALA A 666 -14.15 7.24 -18.14
N LEU A 667 -14.79 8.38 -18.45
CA LEU A 667 -15.36 9.27 -17.43
C LEU A 667 -16.52 8.61 -16.67
N LYS A 668 -17.42 7.90 -17.37
CA LYS A 668 -18.48 7.12 -16.72
C LYS A 668 -17.90 6.02 -15.83
N LYS A 669 -16.81 5.37 -16.26
CA LYS A 669 -16.11 4.38 -15.44
C LYS A 669 -15.52 5.03 -14.18
N THR A 670 -14.92 6.21 -14.30
CA THR A 670 -14.46 7.01 -13.16
C THR A 670 -15.58 7.27 -12.15
N LEU A 671 -16.75 7.70 -12.65
CA LEU A 671 -17.91 8.03 -11.83
C LEU A 671 -18.63 6.79 -11.24
N ARG A 672 -18.44 5.61 -11.81
CA ARG A 672 -18.88 4.35 -11.17
C ARG A 672 -18.04 4.02 -9.93
N ILE A 673 -16.75 4.36 -9.95
CA ILE A 673 -15.85 4.15 -8.81
C ILE A 673 -16.09 5.23 -7.74
N ASP A 674 -16.15 6.49 -8.15
CA ASP A 674 -16.44 7.62 -7.28
C ASP A 674 -17.43 8.58 -7.98
N ALA A 675 -18.70 8.47 -7.62
CA ALA A 675 -19.77 9.28 -8.18
C ALA A 675 -19.63 10.80 -7.90
N LYS A 676 -18.76 11.17 -6.92
CA LYS A 676 -18.50 12.55 -6.51
C LYS A 676 -17.20 13.13 -7.08
N PHE A 677 -16.50 12.40 -7.96
CA PHE A 677 -15.25 12.88 -8.53
C PHE A 677 -15.49 14.08 -9.45
N ILE A 678 -15.28 15.27 -8.93
CA ILE A 678 -15.67 16.57 -9.56
C ILE A 678 -15.05 16.74 -10.94
N ASP A 679 -13.76 16.45 -11.13
CA ASP A 679 -13.11 16.65 -12.43
C ASP A 679 -13.73 15.78 -13.54
N ALA A 680 -14.12 14.55 -13.22
CA ALA A 680 -14.82 13.69 -14.17
C ALA A 680 -16.24 14.17 -14.45
N GLN A 681 -16.95 14.65 -13.43
CA GLN A 681 -18.29 15.25 -13.61
C GLN A 681 -18.23 16.47 -14.53
N LEU A 682 -17.28 17.39 -14.29
CA LEU A 682 -17.09 18.59 -15.12
C LEU A 682 -16.73 18.22 -16.56
N ALA A 683 -15.77 17.31 -16.74
CA ALA A 683 -15.35 16.87 -18.07
C ALA A 683 -16.47 16.16 -18.82
N LEU A 684 -17.22 15.27 -18.17
CA LEU A 684 -18.34 14.55 -18.77
C LEU A 684 -19.47 15.51 -19.18
N SER A 685 -19.81 16.43 -18.27
CA SER A 685 -20.81 17.45 -18.54
C SER A 685 -20.44 18.33 -19.74
N ALA A 686 -19.16 18.76 -19.83
CA ALA A 686 -18.68 19.55 -20.97
C ALA A 686 -18.75 18.78 -22.30
N LEU A 687 -18.35 17.50 -22.33
CA LEU A 687 -18.43 16.65 -23.53
C LEU A 687 -19.86 16.38 -23.95
N LEU A 688 -20.77 16.14 -23.00
CA LEU A 688 -22.21 15.98 -23.29
C LEU A 688 -22.80 17.24 -23.88
N ALA A 689 -22.49 18.41 -23.30
CA ALA A 689 -22.94 19.70 -23.83
C ALA A 689 -22.41 19.95 -25.25
N LYS A 690 -21.14 19.62 -25.53
CA LYS A 690 -20.55 19.71 -26.86
C LYS A 690 -21.26 18.82 -27.89
N LYS A 691 -21.78 17.66 -27.46
CA LYS A 691 -22.60 16.77 -28.29
C LYS A 691 -24.08 17.16 -28.41
N GLY A 692 -24.50 18.23 -27.75
CA GLY A 692 -25.90 18.67 -27.72
C GLY A 692 -26.78 17.97 -26.68
N ASN A 693 -26.21 17.06 -25.85
CA ASN A 693 -26.93 16.38 -24.77
C ASN A 693 -27.01 17.30 -23.54
N PHE A 694 -27.71 18.40 -23.71
CA PHE A 694 -27.73 19.48 -22.71
C PHE A 694 -28.43 19.10 -21.41
N ASP A 695 -29.49 18.28 -21.48
CA ASP A 695 -30.25 17.91 -20.28
C ASP A 695 -29.41 17.05 -19.34
N ASP A 696 -28.70 16.07 -19.87
CA ASP A 696 -27.75 15.24 -19.09
C ASP A 696 -26.60 16.08 -18.52
N ALA A 697 -26.06 17.02 -19.33
CA ALA A 697 -25.01 17.93 -18.88
C ALA A 697 -25.49 18.83 -17.73
N LEU A 698 -26.70 19.37 -17.82
CA LEU A 698 -27.31 20.18 -16.74
C LEU A 698 -27.61 19.35 -15.50
N ALA A 699 -28.03 18.09 -15.65
CA ALA A 699 -28.27 17.21 -14.51
C ALA A 699 -26.98 17.01 -13.69
N ILE A 700 -25.84 16.78 -14.38
CA ILE A 700 -24.52 16.64 -13.72
C ILE A 700 -24.12 17.95 -13.04
N SER A 701 -24.26 19.11 -13.67
CA SER A 701 -23.90 20.39 -13.07
C SER A 701 -24.70 20.69 -11.80
N ARG A 702 -26.00 20.34 -11.80
CA ARG A 702 -26.87 20.44 -10.61
C ARG A 702 -26.53 19.45 -9.53
N GLN A 703 -26.01 18.26 -9.89
CA GLN A 703 -25.48 17.31 -8.93
C GLN A 703 -24.24 17.89 -8.23
N ILE A 704 -23.31 18.52 -8.97
CA ILE A 704 -22.15 19.21 -8.39
C ILE A 704 -22.58 20.31 -7.41
N GLN A 705 -23.61 21.11 -7.77
CA GLN A 705 -24.15 22.15 -6.88
C GLN A 705 -24.68 21.58 -5.55
N LYS A 706 -25.33 20.41 -5.60
CA LYS A 706 -25.85 19.73 -4.39
C LYS A 706 -24.73 19.09 -3.54
N GLN A 707 -23.62 18.69 -4.16
CA GLN A 707 -22.47 18.08 -3.46
C GLN A 707 -21.71 19.10 -2.62
N ASP A 708 -21.58 20.32 -3.13
CA ASP A 708 -20.92 21.43 -2.44
C ASP A 708 -21.63 22.75 -2.79
N GLU A 709 -22.57 23.13 -1.94
CA GLU A 709 -23.38 24.35 -2.12
C GLU A 709 -22.55 25.65 -2.01
N LYS A 710 -21.34 25.57 -1.45
CA LYS A 710 -20.42 26.70 -1.33
C LYS A 710 -19.46 26.82 -2.51
N SER A 711 -19.39 25.81 -3.36
CA SER A 711 -18.53 25.80 -4.54
C SER A 711 -19.19 26.50 -5.73
N PRO A 712 -18.49 27.40 -6.44
CA PRO A 712 -19.01 28.04 -7.64
C PRO A 712 -19.05 27.10 -8.86
N LEU A 713 -18.34 25.95 -8.83
CA LEU A 713 -18.04 25.12 -10.00
C LEU A 713 -19.30 24.63 -10.74
N GLY A 714 -20.28 24.11 -10.01
CA GLY A 714 -21.51 23.61 -10.63
C GLY A 714 -22.34 24.72 -11.27
N PHE A 715 -22.35 25.93 -10.70
CA PHE A 715 -23.03 27.09 -11.28
C PHE A 715 -22.29 27.63 -12.50
N VAL A 716 -20.98 27.66 -12.50
CA VAL A 716 -20.16 28.03 -13.67
C VAL A 716 -20.42 27.05 -14.82
N GLN A 717 -20.41 25.75 -14.55
CA GLN A 717 -20.70 24.73 -15.55
C GLN A 717 -22.13 24.84 -16.11
N GLU A 718 -23.12 25.07 -15.25
CA GLU A 718 -24.50 25.31 -15.68
C GLU A 718 -24.60 26.54 -16.60
N GLY A 719 -23.91 27.62 -16.25
CA GLY A 719 -23.83 28.83 -17.06
C GLY A 719 -23.23 28.58 -18.44
N ASP A 720 -22.11 27.82 -18.49
CA ASP A 720 -21.45 27.46 -19.76
C ASP A 720 -22.36 26.61 -20.66
N ILE A 721 -23.11 25.67 -20.09
CA ILE A 721 -24.09 24.82 -20.85
C ILE A 721 -25.24 25.65 -21.36
N LEU A 722 -25.83 26.51 -20.51
CA LEU A 722 -26.94 27.39 -20.88
C LEU A 722 -26.53 28.39 -21.99
N LEU A 723 -25.29 28.87 -21.93
CA LEU A 723 -24.73 29.73 -22.97
C LEU A 723 -24.59 28.98 -24.30
N ALA A 724 -24.14 27.72 -24.28
CA ALA A 724 -24.07 26.85 -25.44
C ALA A 724 -25.47 26.57 -26.04
N GLN A 725 -26.50 26.52 -25.19
CA GLN A 725 -27.90 26.47 -25.59
C GLN A 725 -28.47 27.81 -26.12
N LYS A 726 -27.67 28.86 -26.15
CA LYS A 726 -28.13 30.24 -26.46
C LYS A 726 -29.16 30.79 -25.47
N LYS A 727 -29.25 30.23 -24.26
CA LYS A 727 -30.11 30.69 -23.16
C LYS A 727 -29.38 31.72 -22.32
N THR A 728 -29.02 32.85 -22.94
CA THR A 728 -28.09 33.85 -22.38
C THR A 728 -28.54 34.43 -21.04
N THR A 729 -29.80 34.74 -20.88
CA THR A 729 -30.34 35.29 -19.62
C THR A 729 -30.19 34.29 -18.46
N LEU A 730 -30.48 32.99 -18.69
CA LEU A 730 -30.32 31.96 -17.67
C LEU A 730 -28.82 31.68 -17.35
N ALA A 731 -27.98 31.74 -18.37
CA ALA A 731 -26.53 31.63 -18.20
C ALA A 731 -25.97 32.74 -17.28
N ILE A 732 -26.41 33.98 -17.49
CA ILE A 732 -26.05 35.13 -16.65
C ILE A 732 -26.48 34.87 -15.19
N GLN A 733 -27.73 34.40 -14.98
CA GLN A 733 -28.18 34.07 -13.61
C GLN A 733 -27.32 33.03 -12.91
N SER A 734 -26.92 31.97 -13.62
CA SER A 734 -26.03 30.93 -13.06
C SER A 734 -24.65 31.48 -12.75
N TYR A 735 -24.07 32.29 -13.65
CA TYR A 735 -22.77 32.93 -13.36
C TYR A 735 -22.86 33.92 -12.20
N GLU A 736 -23.97 34.63 -12.04
CA GLU A 736 -24.19 35.54 -10.92
C GLU A 736 -24.27 34.79 -9.58
N ARG A 737 -24.87 33.61 -9.56
CA ARG A 737 -24.86 32.73 -8.38
C ARG A 737 -23.43 32.29 -8.06
N ALA A 738 -22.68 31.85 -9.09
CA ALA A 738 -21.27 31.50 -8.91
C ALA A 738 -20.46 32.68 -8.39
N PHE A 739 -20.65 33.90 -8.88
CA PHE A 739 -19.93 35.11 -8.47
C PHE A 739 -20.23 35.54 -7.02
N LYS A 740 -21.47 35.29 -6.55
CA LYS A 740 -21.80 35.50 -5.12
C LYS A 740 -21.05 34.55 -4.20
N LEU A 741 -20.75 33.32 -4.64
CA LEU A 741 -20.03 32.31 -3.87
C LEU A 741 -18.51 32.58 -3.90
N ALA A 742 -17.99 32.91 -5.07
CA ALA A 742 -16.56 33.18 -5.26
C ALA A 742 -16.37 34.29 -6.32
N LYS A 743 -15.97 35.47 -5.84
CA LYS A 743 -15.60 36.57 -6.74
C LYS A 743 -14.29 36.24 -7.45
N GLY A 744 -14.24 36.48 -8.76
CA GLY A 744 -13.00 36.28 -9.53
C GLY A 744 -13.08 36.82 -10.94
N GLY A 745 -11.92 37.29 -11.46
CA GLY A 745 -11.81 37.94 -12.78
C GLY A 745 -12.31 37.05 -13.94
N GLN A 746 -12.00 35.74 -13.90
CA GLN A 746 -12.49 34.80 -14.93
C GLN A 746 -14.00 34.75 -14.99
N LEU A 747 -14.68 34.87 -13.86
CA LEU A 747 -16.13 34.85 -13.82
C LEU A 747 -16.71 36.15 -14.29
N VAL A 748 -16.08 37.29 -13.99
CA VAL A 748 -16.44 38.59 -14.53
C VAL A 748 -16.37 38.59 -16.06
N THR A 749 -15.31 38.01 -16.66
CA THR A 749 -15.21 37.88 -18.13
C THR A 749 -16.29 36.98 -18.74
N LYS A 750 -16.67 35.88 -18.06
CA LYS A 750 -17.77 35.02 -18.48
C LYS A 750 -19.12 35.78 -18.45
N ILE A 751 -19.37 36.51 -17.38
CA ILE A 751 -20.60 37.37 -17.26
C ILE A 751 -20.59 38.43 -18.32
N HIS A 752 -19.50 39.15 -18.53
CA HIS A 752 -19.34 40.16 -19.57
C HIS A 752 -19.71 39.58 -20.95
N ARG A 753 -19.08 38.43 -21.32
CA ARG A 753 -19.39 37.77 -22.60
C ARG A 753 -20.85 37.36 -22.73
N ALA A 754 -21.46 36.86 -21.67
CA ALA A 754 -22.86 36.46 -21.68
C ALA A 754 -23.80 37.70 -21.84
N LEU A 755 -23.48 38.82 -21.17
CA LEU A 755 -24.21 40.10 -21.31
C LEU A 755 -24.09 40.68 -22.72
N ILE A 756 -22.88 40.61 -23.33
CA ILE A 756 -22.72 41.04 -24.75
C ILE A 756 -23.62 40.21 -25.67
N LEU A 757 -23.64 38.87 -25.50
CA LEU A 757 -24.53 38.01 -26.30
C LEU A 757 -26.00 38.20 -26.01
N ASP A 758 -26.39 38.75 -24.85
CA ASP A 758 -27.74 39.11 -24.45
C ASP A 758 -28.14 40.53 -24.92
N GLY A 759 -27.26 41.22 -25.66
CA GLY A 759 -27.48 42.58 -26.17
C GLY A 759 -27.28 43.68 -25.14
N LYS A 760 -26.78 43.39 -23.94
CA LYS A 760 -26.60 44.31 -22.81
C LYS A 760 -25.18 44.85 -22.71
N SER A 761 -24.63 45.32 -23.84
CA SER A 761 -23.22 45.72 -23.93
C SER A 761 -22.82 46.80 -22.91
N LYS A 762 -23.69 47.79 -22.69
CA LYS A 762 -23.39 48.87 -21.72
C LYS A 762 -23.26 48.33 -20.29
N GLU A 763 -24.12 47.41 -19.88
CA GLU A 763 -24.10 46.78 -18.55
C GLU A 763 -22.83 45.92 -18.39
N ALA A 764 -22.47 45.20 -19.44
CA ALA A 764 -21.27 44.37 -19.49
C ALA A 764 -20.00 45.22 -19.24
N ASP A 765 -19.83 46.32 -20.00
CA ASP A 765 -18.69 47.21 -19.90
C ASP A 765 -18.60 47.88 -18.52
N ILE A 766 -19.71 48.40 -18.01
CA ILE A 766 -19.75 49.03 -16.66
C ILE A 766 -19.26 48.03 -15.60
N ARG A 767 -19.77 46.81 -15.62
CA ARG A 767 -19.40 45.78 -14.63
C ARG A 767 -17.93 45.41 -14.70
N LEU A 768 -17.40 45.26 -15.89
CA LEU A 768 -16.01 44.90 -16.10
C LEU A 768 -15.06 46.03 -15.69
N LEU A 769 -15.42 47.27 -16.05
CA LEU A 769 -14.67 48.47 -15.62
C LEU A 769 -14.71 48.66 -14.11
N GLN A 770 -15.86 48.36 -13.46
CA GLN A 770 -15.94 48.37 -12.01
C GLN A 770 -15.00 47.35 -11.37
N TRP A 771 -14.94 46.12 -11.90
CA TRP A 771 -13.98 45.12 -11.44
C TRP A 771 -12.53 45.63 -11.54
N LEU A 772 -12.18 46.16 -12.70
CA LEU A 772 -10.82 46.70 -12.93
C LEU A 772 -10.49 47.93 -12.06
N LYS A 773 -11.47 48.67 -11.58
CA LYS A 773 -11.30 49.74 -10.59
C LYS A 773 -11.05 49.18 -9.20
N GLU A 774 -11.74 48.11 -8.82
CA GLU A 774 -11.58 47.42 -7.53
C GLU A 774 -10.31 46.53 -7.49
N HIS A 775 -9.88 46.02 -8.67
CA HIS A 775 -8.74 45.13 -8.85
C HIS A 775 -7.80 45.65 -9.94
N PRO A 776 -7.10 46.76 -9.70
CA PRO A 776 -6.23 47.40 -10.71
C PRO A 776 -5.05 46.51 -11.15
N GLU A 777 -4.68 45.52 -10.36
CA GLU A 777 -3.62 44.53 -10.63
C GLU A 777 -4.08 43.37 -11.55
N ASP A 778 -5.40 43.20 -11.83
CA ASP A 778 -5.89 42.06 -12.63
C ASP A 778 -5.63 42.29 -14.13
N ASN A 779 -4.39 42.05 -14.52
CA ASN A 779 -3.95 42.14 -15.90
C ASN A 779 -4.64 41.15 -16.85
N ASN A 780 -5.18 40.03 -16.34
CA ASN A 780 -5.90 39.05 -17.18
C ASN A 780 -7.25 39.62 -17.64
N VAL A 781 -8.02 40.18 -16.71
CA VAL A 781 -9.30 40.82 -17.07
C VAL A 781 -9.03 42.06 -17.93
N ARG A 782 -7.98 42.83 -17.64
CA ARG A 782 -7.56 43.99 -18.42
C ARG A 782 -7.20 43.60 -19.86
N MET A 783 -6.46 42.48 -20.03
CA MET A 783 -6.11 41.97 -21.36
C MET A 783 -7.37 41.51 -22.13
N TYR A 784 -8.27 40.78 -21.45
CA TYR A 784 -9.54 40.38 -22.07
C TYR A 784 -10.35 41.62 -22.56
N PHE A 785 -10.46 42.66 -21.74
CA PHE A 785 -11.18 43.89 -22.10
C PHE A 785 -10.49 44.62 -23.22
N ALA A 786 -9.17 44.69 -23.21
CA ALA A 786 -8.38 45.27 -24.29
C ALA A 786 -8.67 44.58 -25.63
N MET A 787 -8.60 43.24 -25.66
CA MET A 787 -8.86 42.45 -26.87
C MET A 787 -10.27 42.62 -27.38
N TYR A 788 -11.26 42.62 -26.47
CA TYR A 788 -12.65 42.92 -26.81
C TYR A 788 -12.81 44.32 -27.41
N SER A 789 -12.21 45.32 -26.79
CA SER A 789 -12.29 46.73 -27.23
C SER A 789 -11.60 47.00 -28.56
N LEU A 790 -10.51 46.24 -28.87
CA LEU A 790 -9.83 46.33 -30.17
C LEU A 790 -10.63 45.77 -31.33
N SER A 791 -11.68 44.94 -31.06
CA SER A 791 -12.45 44.32 -32.13
C SER A 791 -13.34 45.30 -32.94
N THR A 792 -13.52 46.53 -32.48
CA THR A 792 -14.28 47.54 -33.17
C THR A 792 -13.58 48.87 -33.19
N GLN A 793 -13.63 49.64 -34.29
CA GLN A 793 -12.98 50.96 -34.44
C GLN A 793 -13.48 51.95 -33.39
N LYS A 794 -14.74 51.87 -32.98
CA LYS A 794 -15.34 52.77 -31.99
C LYS A 794 -14.74 52.63 -30.59
N THR A 795 -14.29 51.43 -30.19
CA THR A 795 -13.74 51.13 -28.86
C THR A 795 -12.25 50.91 -28.88
N LYS A 796 -11.59 50.94 -30.03
CA LYS A 796 -10.19 50.63 -30.23
C LYS A 796 -9.26 51.41 -29.30
N GLN A 797 -9.52 52.72 -29.13
CA GLN A 797 -8.70 53.56 -28.25
C GLN A 797 -8.76 53.07 -26.78
N ALA A 798 -9.94 52.69 -26.30
CA ALA A 798 -10.06 52.13 -24.97
C ALA A 798 -9.25 50.82 -24.80
N GLY A 799 -9.19 49.98 -25.84
CA GLY A 799 -8.34 48.79 -25.84
C GLY A 799 -6.86 49.13 -25.76
N ILE A 800 -6.38 50.10 -26.55
CA ILE A 800 -5.02 50.61 -26.51
C ILE A 800 -4.64 51.14 -25.10
N ASP A 801 -5.55 51.90 -24.47
CA ASP A 801 -5.32 52.47 -23.13
C ASP A 801 -5.19 51.36 -22.06
N GLN A 802 -5.94 50.28 -22.18
CA GLN A 802 -5.80 49.13 -21.28
C GLN A 802 -4.46 48.42 -21.49
N LEU A 803 -4.00 48.24 -22.72
CA LEU A 803 -2.69 47.61 -22.99
C LEU A 803 -1.57 48.49 -22.45
N HIS A 804 -1.64 49.80 -22.58
CA HIS A 804 -0.69 50.73 -21.96
C HIS A 804 -0.70 50.62 -20.44
N THR A 805 -1.85 50.44 -19.81
CA THR A 805 -1.96 50.20 -18.37
C THR A 805 -1.28 48.91 -17.96
N ILE A 806 -1.40 47.84 -18.73
CA ILE A 806 -0.67 46.59 -18.49
C ILE A 806 0.84 46.87 -18.55
N LEU A 807 1.32 47.57 -19.57
CA LEU A 807 2.74 47.87 -19.72
C LEU A 807 3.28 48.80 -18.63
N LYS A 808 2.46 49.66 -18.03
CA LYS A 808 2.84 50.47 -16.86
C LYS A 808 3.11 49.57 -15.64
N ASN A 809 2.36 48.49 -15.48
CA ASN A 809 2.52 47.51 -14.38
C ASN A 809 3.62 46.47 -14.68
N ASP A 810 3.76 46.08 -15.94
CA ASP A 810 4.70 45.08 -16.44
C ASP A 810 5.23 45.51 -17.82
N ALA A 811 6.30 46.27 -17.84
CA ALA A 811 6.88 46.84 -19.07
C ALA A 811 7.36 45.78 -20.09
N ASN A 812 7.56 44.55 -19.64
CA ASN A 812 8.00 43.41 -20.46
C ASN A 812 6.87 42.44 -20.81
N ASN A 813 5.61 42.81 -20.63
CA ASN A 813 4.49 41.98 -20.97
C ASN A 813 4.38 41.76 -22.48
N VAL A 814 4.91 40.66 -22.94
CA VAL A 814 5.03 40.31 -24.36
C VAL A 814 3.69 40.34 -25.09
N ALA A 815 2.63 39.85 -24.46
CA ALA A 815 1.29 39.84 -25.08
C ALA A 815 0.74 41.27 -25.28
N ALA A 816 0.93 42.15 -24.29
CA ALA A 816 0.51 43.55 -24.40
C ALA A 816 1.31 44.30 -25.47
N LEU A 817 2.63 44.07 -25.52
CA LEU A 817 3.50 44.67 -26.56
C LEU A 817 3.06 44.22 -27.97
N ASN A 818 2.81 42.91 -28.15
CA ASN A 818 2.36 42.35 -29.44
C ASN A 818 1.01 42.91 -29.89
N ASN A 819 0.04 42.95 -28.94
CA ASN A 819 -1.30 43.47 -29.27
C ASN A 819 -1.29 44.99 -29.57
N LEU A 820 -0.43 45.76 -28.91
CA LEU A 820 -0.23 47.19 -29.28
C LEU A 820 0.43 47.29 -30.65
N ALA A 821 1.43 46.48 -30.97
CA ALA A 821 2.05 46.42 -32.27
C ALA A 821 1.03 46.21 -33.38
N TRP A 822 0.12 45.22 -33.15
CA TRP A 822 -0.98 44.90 -34.07
C TRP A 822 -1.97 46.09 -34.20
N ALA A 823 -2.46 46.62 -33.06
CA ALA A 823 -3.43 47.73 -33.04
C ALA A 823 -2.90 48.96 -33.78
N TYR A 824 -1.65 49.32 -33.54
CA TYR A 824 -1.00 50.45 -34.25
C TYR A 824 -0.66 50.12 -35.72
N SER A 825 -0.47 48.85 -36.09
CA SER A 825 -0.19 48.44 -37.46
C SER A 825 -1.42 48.67 -38.36
N GLU A 826 -2.62 48.43 -37.87
CA GLU A 826 -3.86 48.65 -38.59
C GLU A 826 -4.03 50.15 -38.97
N ASP A 827 -3.56 51.08 -38.12
CA ASP A 827 -3.61 52.51 -38.34
C ASP A 827 -2.36 53.04 -39.05
N LYS A 828 -1.46 52.15 -39.46
CA LYS A 828 -0.15 52.50 -40.06
C LYS A 828 0.72 53.41 -39.17
N ASP A 829 0.44 53.42 -37.86
CA ASP A 829 1.22 54.25 -36.89
C ASP A 829 2.66 53.70 -36.79
N PRO A 830 3.67 54.59 -36.84
CA PRO A 830 5.08 54.21 -36.65
C PRO A 830 5.38 53.44 -35.39
N LYS A 831 4.63 53.61 -34.28
CA LYS A 831 4.74 52.91 -33.03
C LYS A 831 4.60 51.41 -33.15
N SER A 832 3.89 50.90 -34.19
CA SER A 832 3.69 49.48 -34.41
C SER A 832 5.01 48.71 -34.46
N LEU A 833 6.01 49.27 -35.19
CA LEU A 833 7.32 48.66 -35.32
C LEU A 833 8.08 48.66 -34.00
N GLU A 834 8.01 49.77 -33.23
CA GLU A 834 8.67 49.88 -31.93
C GLU A 834 8.19 48.80 -30.97
N TYR A 835 6.87 48.60 -30.85
CA TYR A 835 6.29 47.62 -29.95
C TYR A 835 6.58 46.21 -30.43
N ALA A 836 6.54 45.92 -31.73
CA ALA A 836 6.87 44.63 -32.31
C ALA A 836 8.35 44.25 -32.06
N GLU A 837 9.28 45.18 -32.23
CA GLU A 837 10.68 44.95 -31.95
C GLU A 837 10.95 44.67 -30.46
N LYS A 838 10.27 45.41 -29.57
CA LYS A 838 10.36 45.17 -28.13
C LYS A 838 9.83 43.75 -27.79
N ALA A 839 8.70 43.34 -28.32
CA ALA A 839 8.15 42.00 -28.11
C ALA A 839 9.10 40.89 -28.64
N TYR A 840 9.66 41.12 -29.83
CA TYR A 840 10.59 40.18 -30.47
C TYR A 840 11.92 40.07 -29.70
N LYS A 841 12.43 41.16 -29.11
CA LYS A 841 13.62 41.13 -28.28
C LYS A 841 13.44 40.24 -27.03
N ILE A 842 12.25 40.18 -26.50
CA ILE A 842 11.93 39.42 -25.28
C ILE A 842 11.60 37.97 -25.61
N ALA A 843 10.84 37.71 -26.69
CA ALA A 843 10.30 36.42 -27.04
C ALA A 843 10.44 36.11 -28.53
N GLY A 844 11.65 36.25 -29.06
CA GLY A 844 11.95 36.10 -30.49
C GLY A 844 11.67 34.72 -31.09
N ASP A 845 11.56 33.69 -30.25
CA ASP A 845 11.22 32.32 -30.68
C ASP A 845 9.70 32.05 -30.71
N ASN A 846 8.88 32.97 -30.25
CA ASN A 846 7.42 32.84 -30.25
C ASN A 846 6.88 33.10 -31.68
N PRO A 847 6.19 32.13 -32.29
CA PRO A 847 5.74 32.27 -33.68
C PRO A 847 4.72 33.39 -33.88
N ALA A 848 3.86 33.71 -32.92
CA ALA A 848 2.93 34.85 -33.03
C ALA A 848 3.67 36.20 -33.04
N ILE A 849 4.77 36.31 -32.28
CA ILE A 849 5.59 37.53 -32.26
C ILE A 849 6.38 37.66 -33.57
N MET A 850 6.93 36.53 -34.07
CA MET A 850 7.62 36.51 -35.37
C MET A 850 6.67 36.89 -36.52
N ASP A 851 5.43 36.43 -36.50
CA ASP A 851 4.45 36.76 -37.49
C ASP A 851 4.09 38.25 -37.45
N THR A 852 3.77 38.78 -36.26
CA THR A 852 3.43 40.20 -36.08
C THR A 852 4.57 41.13 -36.55
N LEU A 853 5.80 40.88 -36.13
CA LEU A 853 6.95 41.69 -36.57
C LEU A 853 7.20 41.51 -38.06
N GLY A 854 7.15 40.27 -38.56
CA GLY A 854 7.35 39.95 -39.96
C GLY A 854 6.30 40.62 -40.87
N TRP A 855 5.03 40.64 -40.46
CA TRP A 855 3.98 41.31 -41.15
C TRP A 855 4.18 42.83 -41.22
N ILE A 856 4.44 43.46 -40.08
CA ILE A 856 4.70 44.90 -40.01
C ILE A 856 5.90 45.31 -40.90
N LEU A 857 6.95 44.50 -40.92
CA LEU A 857 8.11 44.76 -41.79
C LEU A 857 7.77 44.60 -43.27
N VAL A 858 7.00 43.59 -43.65
CA VAL A 858 6.51 43.36 -45.04
C VAL A 858 5.60 44.53 -45.49
N GLU A 859 4.67 44.93 -44.64
CA GLU A 859 3.79 46.07 -44.92
C GLU A 859 4.61 47.39 -45.13
N ARG A 860 5.68 47.57 -44.39
CA ARG A 860 6.58 48.75 -44.52
C ARG A 860 7.66 48.61 -45.61
N GLY A 861 7.58 47.55 -46.45
CA GLY A 861 8.45 47.31 -47.57
C GLY A 861 9.81 46.64 -47.20
N ASN A 862 10.06 46.37 -45.93
CA ASN A 862 11.27 45.63 -45.54
C ASN A 862 11.05 44.09 -45.67
N ILE A 863 10.89 43.67 -46.89
CA ILE A 863 10.55 42.26 -47.20
C ILE A 863 11.72 41.33 -46.84
N ALA A 864 12.97 41.79 -47.08
CA ALA A 864 14.17 40.99 -46.84
C ALA A 864 14.29 40.52 -45.37
N ARG A 865 13.82 41.31 -44.42
CA ARG A 865 13.83 40.97 -42.99
C ARG A 865 12.49 40.34 -42.54
N GLY A 866 11.36 40.77 -43.11
CA GLY A 866 10.04 40.36 -42.64
C GLY A 866 9.64 38.96 -43.12
N LEU A 867 9.86 38.63 -44.39
CA LEU A 867 9.49 37.35 -44.98
C LEU A 867 10.11 36.13 -44.28
N PRO A 868 11.39 36.11 -43.91
CA PRO A 868 11.98 35.00 -43.18
C PRO A 868 11.36 34.80 -41.79
N LEU A 869 10.88 35.85 -41.11
CA LEU A 869 10.18 35.73 -39.83
C LEU A 869 8.84 35.06 -39.99
N ILE A 870 8.04 35.44 -40.99
CA ILE A 870 6.75 34.81 -41.30
C ILE A 870 6.94 33.36 -41.69
N GLN A 871 7.99 33.02 -42.47
CA GLN A 871 8.34 31.67 -42.85
C GLN A 871 8.64 30.80 -41.63
N LYS A 872 9.36 31.32 -40.63
CA LYS A 872 9.61 30.63 -39.39
C LYS A 872 8.32 30.47 -38.56
N ALA A 873 7.47 31.50 -38.56
CA ALA A 873 6.19 31.43 -37.84
C ALA A 873 5.25 30.36 -38.40
N ILE A 874 5.08 30.30 -39.72
CA ILE A 874 4.18 29.31 -40.37
C ILE A 874 4.70 27.89 -40.19
N ALA A 875 6.03 27.69 -40.15
CA ALA A 875 6.62 26.38 -39.91
C ALA A 875 6.25 25.82 -38.53
N GLN A 876 5.98 26.70 -37.56
CA GLN A 876 5.55 26.32 -36.21
C GLN A 876 4.02 26.36 -36.03
N MET A 877 3.30 27.12 -36.87
CA MET A 877 1.84 27.25 -36.85
C MET A 877 1.23 26.98 -38.22
N PRO A 878 1.39 25.79 -38.80
CA PRO A 878 1.02 25.49 -40.19
C PRO A 878 -0.50 25.61 -40.49
N GLU A 879 -1.32 25.49 -39.45
CA GLU A 879 -2.79 25.53 -39.58
C GLU A 879 -3.37 26.94 -39.41
N THR A 880 -2.55 27.97 -39.13
CA THR A 880 -3.03 29.32 -38.86
C THR A 880 -3.16 30.08 -40.19
N ILE A 881 -4.42 30.32 -40.59
CA ILE A 881 -4.74 30.90 -41.89
C ILE A 881 -4.23 32.34 -42.02
N GLU A 882 -4.28 33.11 -40.95
CA GLU A 882 -3.81 34.50 -40.92
C GLU A 882 -2.28 34.54 -41.20
N VAL A 883 -1.49 33.68 -40.57
CA VAL A 883 -0.03 33.58 -40.79
C VAL A 883 0.27 33.15 -42.23
N ARG A 884 -0.56 32.21 -42.77
CA ARG A 884 -0.46 31.78 -44.20
C ARG A 884 -0.79 32.93 -45.16
N TYR A 885 -1.78 33.77 -44.80
CA TYR A 885 -2.08 34.96 -45.57
C TYR A 885 -0.94 35.96 -45.56
N HIS A 886 -0.32 36.23 -44.41
CA HIS A 886 0.85 37.07 -44.30
C HIS A 886 2.04 36.55 -45.13
N LEU A 887 2.24 35.22 -45.10
CA LEU A 887 3.24 34.55 -45.94
C LEU A 887 2.98 34.80 -47.42
N ALA A 888 1.72 34.57 -47.88
CA ALA A 888 1.34 34.70 -49.28
C ALA A 888 1.56 36.14 -49.80
N VAL A 889 1.15 37.16 -48.98
CA VAL A 889 1.38 38.57 -49.29
C VAL A 889 2.86 38.90 -49.30
N GLY A 890 3.65 38.38 -48.33
CA GLY A 890 5.10 38.54 -48.29
C GLY A 890 5.82 37.97 -49.50
N LEU A 891 5.42 36.78 -49.94
CA LEU A 891 5.92 36.14 -51.14
C LEU A 891 5.57 36.94 -52.40
N MET A 892 4.34 37.43 -52.51
CA MET A 892 3.87 38.27 -53.62
C MET A 892 4.72 39.54 -53.71
N LYS A 893 4.91 40.25 -52.61
CA LYS A 893 5.73 41.47 -52.53
C LYS A 893 7.21 41.19 -52.78
N SER A 894 7.73 39.98 -52.53
CA SER A 894 9.10 39.61 -52.83
C SER A 894 9.32 39.25 -54.33
N GLY A 895 8.25 39.16 -55.11
CA GLY A 895 8.29 38.72 -56.51
C GLY A 895 8.17 37.23 -56.73
N ASP A 896 8.06 36.40 -55.70
CA ASP A 896 7.86 34.93 -55.81
C ASP A 896 6.38 34.64 -56.04
N LYS A 897 5.92 34.98 -57.27
CA LYS A 897 4.52 34.82 -57.70
C LYS A 897 4.01 33.39 -57.63
N VAL A 898 4.87 32.40 -57.91
CA VAL A 898 4.47 30.99 -57.97
C VAL A 898 4.13 30.47 -56.59
N LYS A 899 4.99 30.76 -55.59
CA LYS A 899 4.72 30.35 -54.20
C LYS A 899 3.55 31.17 -53.58
N ALA A 900 3.48 32.47 -53.87
CA ALA A 900 2.34 33.28 -53.41
C ALA A 900 1.00 32.73 -53.87
N LYS A 901 0.89 32.38 -55.16
CA LYS A 901 -0.31 31.79 -55.73
C LYS A 901 -0.70 30.49 -55.03
N LYS A 902 0.27 29.59 -54.78
CA LYS A 902 0.03 28.33 -54.07
C LYS A 902 -0.51 28.54 -52.65
N GLU A 903 0.04 29.48 -51.89
CA GLU A 903 -0.41 29.77 -50.52
C GLU A 903 -1.81 30.40 -50.52
N PHE A 904 -2.14 31.29 -51.45
CA PHE A 904 -3.47 31.87 -51.58
C PHE A 904 -4.53 30.82 -52.00
N GLU A 905 -4.20 29.93 -52.93
CA GLU A 905 -5.09 28.81 -53.30
C GLU A 905 -5.34 27.87 -52.13
N GLN A 906 -4.33 27.61 -51.30
CA GLN A 906 -4.46 26.78 -50.08
C GLN A 906 -5.37 27.44 -49.05
N ILE A 907 -5.29 28.76 -48.85
CA ILE A 907 -6.21 29.50 -47.95
C ILE A 907 -7.65 29.28 -48.39
N LEU A 908 -7.94 29.46 -49.68
CA LEU A 908 -9.31 29.32 -50.22
C LEU A 908 -9.82 27.88 -50.14
N ALA A 909 -8.93 26.88 -50.27
CA ALA A 909 -9.28 25.46 -50.18
C ALA A 909 -9.61 25.05 -48.71
N THR A 910 -8.92 25.66 -47.75
CA THR A 910 -8.97 25.24 -46.35
C THR A 910 -10.12 25.94 -45.60
N ASN A 911 -10.40 27.22 -45.91
CA ASN A 911 -11.43 28.00 -45.21
C ASN A 911 -12.25 28.86 -46.21
N LYS A 912 -13.46 28.40 -46.51
CA LYS A 912 -14.38 29.07 -47.45
C LYS A 912 -14.91 30.42 -46.93
N ASP A 913 -14.82 30.67 -45.63
CA ASP A 913 -15.37 31.85 -44.94
C ASP A 913 -14.27 32.78 -44.38
N PHE A 914 -13.04 32.71 -44.94
CA PHE A 914 -11.94 33.59 -44.49
C PHE A 914 -12.31 35.08 -44.71
N ALA A 915 -12.12 35.89 -43.65
CA ALA A 915 -12.58 37.28 -43.64
C ALA A 915 -12.04 38.14 -44.79
N LYS A 916 -10.79 37.86 -45.27
CA LYS A 916 -10.12 38.57 -46.36
C LYS A 916 -10.20 37.84 -47.70
N LYS A 917 -11.23 36.97 -47.89
CA LYS A 917 -11.38 36.15 -49.11
C LYS A 917 -11.38 36.96 -50.38
N GLU A 918 -12.13 38.09 -50.43
CA GLU A 918 -12.22 38.96 -51.62
C GLU A 918 -10.87 39.61 -51.92
N GLU A 919 -10.11 39.96 -50.91
CA GLU A 919 -8.75 40.48 -51.05
C GLU A 919 -7.83 39.42 -51.63
N VAL A 920 -7.90 38.18 -51.13
CA VAL A 920 -7.13 37.03 -51.65
C VAL A 920 -7.49 36.76 -53.15
N LEU A 921 -8.80 36.78 -53.49
CA LEU A 921 -9.23 36.61 -54.90
C LEU A 921 -8.72 37.72 -55.82
N THR A 922 -8.67 38.93 -55.29
CA THR A 922 -8.14 40.10 -56.05
C THR A 922 -6.63 39.97 -56.26
N MET A 923 -5.87 39.56 -55.24
CA MET A 923 -4.42 39.34 -55.32
C MET A 923 -4.09 38.19 -56.26
N LEU A 924 -4.90 37.10 -56.27
CA LEU A 924 -4.73 35.97 -57.21
C LEU A 924 -4.89 36.42 -58.70
N LYS A 925 -5.73 37.37 -59.00
CA LYS A 925 -5.88 37.91 -60.37
C LYS A 925 -4.67 38.75 -60.81
N GLN A 926 -3.84 39.26 -59.88
CA GLN A 926 -2.65 40.08 -60.15
C GLN A 926 -1.39 39.23 -60.31
N LEU A 927 -1.39 37.94 -59.89
CA LEU A 927 -0.30 37.01 -60.00
C LEU A 927 -0.27 36.27 -61.35
#